data_8b077515340ceca181088e6183e2379e
#
_entry.id   8b077515340ceca181088e6183e2379e
#
_cell.length_a   1.000
_cell.length_b   1.000
_cell.length_c   1.000
_cell.angle_alpha   90.00
_cell.angle_beta   90.00
_cell.angle_gamma   90.00
#
_symmetry.space_group_name_H-M   'P 1'
#
loop_
_entity.id
_entity.type
_entity.pdbx_description
1 polymer ?
#
loop_
_entity_poly.entity_id
_entity_poly.type
_entity_poly.pdbx_seq_one_letter_code
_entity_poly.pdbx_strand_id
1 'polypeptide(L)'
;MRALRYDKNDKKKGTTEDILSIFFKDESFDVDDKNLLNKIISREVIDKDSGEILFEPMTLITKQVIDSLKKANVKKIHVLILDNENPYASLLKTIEKDKTKNAESALVELYKKFRPGEPALLGHVYNFFKGLFFDSKRYNLGYVGRFRLNKILYSGKNNIEDKVLTVDDLIELIKKFYIINFEKKEKTDIDHLGNRRVRSVGELVENQFRVGLVKMERMIREKMTIMDMKNAIPANLINPKPLSAALQEFFGSSQLSQFMDQVNPLAELTHKRRISALGPGGLNRERAGFEVRDVHYTHYGRLCPIETPEGQNIGLITSLATYARVNEYGFIETPYRKVKNGVVTSEVEYLTADMEDEYYIGPADVKTDDNGKIIQDTVLARHKGDFPSVSPEQINYIDISPKQVVSVAAALIPFLEHDDANRALMGSNMQRQAVPLLATEAPFIGTGMEKKAAQDSGRAVIAKNSGIVVYVDAETIIILNDNNSDNIKDNVDIYNLKKFKRTNQDTTINEKPIVKRGDRVKKGDIIADGPSMDKGELSLGKNVLVAFMPWHGYNYEDAIIISENLLKNDTFTSVHIEEYIIEARDTRIGPEEITRDIPNIGEDSLKNLDADGIIKIGSYVKPGDILVGKITPNAASNLTPEEKLLKAIFGSKADEAKDSSLRVPPGIEGIVIDIKVFSRKERGKRKNKEEEKIEKLKKEKNQKLLELENSHKSYLNEIENKNISKEEKENLIAFENVYYEFKKQQIEMEFKNLKQNKSDDLPPGVNKIVKVSIAKKRKISIGDKLSGRHGNKGVVSKILPVEDMPYLADGTPVDVVLNPLGVPSRMNVGQLLEAALGIAAKKLNLKFMTPVFDGIKETEIKEWLKKAGLDEDGKSILYDGRTGERFENRVTVGVLYMMKLIHMVDDKIHARSIGPYSLITQQPLGGKAQFGGQRFGEMEVWALEAYGAAYTLQEMLTVKSDDVEGRKKLYEAIVRGKNIPEPGIPESFNVLVKELQGLALNVELFKDKKDNKK
;
A
#
# COMPACT_ATOMS: atom_id res chain seq x y z
N MET A 1 6.42 -44.75 9.75
CA MET A 1 5.93 -45.26 11.03
C MET A 1 7.00 -46.04 11.79
N ARG A 2 7.56 -47.15 11.28
CA ARG A 2 8.58 -47.94 12.01
C ARG A 2 9.77 -47.08 12.47
N ALA A 3 10.33 -46.28 11.58
CA ALA A 3 11.46 -45.39 11.89
C ALA A 3 11.16 -44.35 12.98
N LEU A 4 9.92 -43.86 13.07
CA LEU A 4 9.47 -42.92 14.10
C LEU A 4 9.43 -43.52 15.50
N ARG A 5 9.23 -44.79 15.60
CA ARG A 5 9.11 -45.60 16.84
C ARG A 5 10.45 -46.15 17.32
N TYR A 6 11.57 -45.79 16.68
CA TYR A 6 12.88 -46.29 17.08
C TYR A 6 13.25 -45.87 18.51
N ASP A 7 13.51 -46.86 19.35
CA ASP A 7 14.00 -46.66 20.70
C ASP A 7 15.18 -47.64 20.94
N LYS A 8 16.32 -47.05 21.40
CA LYS A 8 17.52 -47.86 21.69
C LYS A 8 17.31 -48.90 22.78
N ASN A 9 16.41 -48.58 23.71
CA ASN A 9 16.19 -49.40 24.91
C ASN A 9 15.05 -50.41 24.73
N ASP A 10 14.21 -50.24 23.72
CA ASP A 10 13.06 -51.12 23.48
C ASP A 10 12.98 -51.56 22.02
N LYS A 11 13.51 -52.76 21.76
CA LYS A 11 13.54 -53.39 20.42
C LYS A 11 12.16 -53.78 19.89
N LYS A 12 11.14 -53.81 20.74
CA LYS A 12 9.77 -54.14 20.35
C LYS A 12 9.07 -52.95 19.69
N LYS A 13 9.51 -51.74 19.95
CA LYS A 13 8.96 -50.58 19.31
C LYS A 13 9.31 -50.54 17.81
N GLY A 14 8.33 -50.24 17.00
CA GLY A 14 8.44 -50.19 15.53
C GLY A 14 8.39 -51.54 14.83
N THR A 15 8.07 -52.62 15.55
CA THR A 15 7.71 -53.90 14.97
C THR A 15 6.32 -53.89 14.37
N THR A 16 5.95 -54.88 13.61
CA THR A 16 4.59 -54.98 13.03
C THR A 16 3.52 -55.00 14.14
N GLU A 17 3.79 -55.71 15.24
CA GLU A 17 2.91 -55.76 16.42
C GLU A 17 2.67 -54.37 17.03
N ASP A 18 3.72 -53.56 17.23
CA ASP A 18 3.63 -52.21 17.77
C ASP A 18 2.80 -51.28 16.84
N ILE A 19 2.98 -51.36 15.51
CA ILE A 19 2.19 -50.60 14.57
C ILE A 19 0.72 -51.01 14.58
N LEU A 20 0.43 -52.31 14.60
CA LEU A 20 -0.94 -52.80 14.64
C LEU A 20 -1.66 -52.33 15.91
N SER A 21 -0.99 -52.36 17.07
CA SER A 21 -1.55 -51.88 18.34
C SER A 21 -1.94 -50.41 18.36
N ILE A 22 -1.30 -49.57 17.51
CA ILE A 22 -1.59 -48.14 17.41
C ILE A 22 -2.90 -47.86 16.64
N PHE A 23 -3.20 -48.65 15.62
CA PHE A 23 -4.29 -48.39 14.68
C PHE A 23 -5.49 -49.32 14.85
N PHE A 24 -5.29 -50.54 15.41
CA PHE A 24 -6.32 -51.56 15.53
C PHE A 24 -6.49 -51.97 16.98
N LYS A 25 -7.70 -52.38 17.33
CA LYS A 25 -7.98 -53.07 18.57
C LYS A 25 -7.72 -54.56 18.39
N ASP A 26 -7.09 -55.16 19.37
CA ASP A 26 -6.91 -56.59 19.41
C ASP A 26 -7.68 -57.20 20.60
N GLU A 27 -8.21 -58.38 20.39
CA GLU A 27 -8.84 -59.17 21.45
C GLU A 27 -8.20 -60.55 21.51
N SER A 28 -8.22 -61.13 22.71
CA SER A 28 -7.74 -62.49 22.91
C SER A 28 -8.91 -63.52 22.74
N PHE A 29 -8.71 -64.46 21.84
CA PHE A 29 -9.67 -65.56 21.58
C PHE A 29 -9.03 -66.84 21.94
N ASP A 30 -9.88 -67.84 22.41
CA ASP A 30 -9.46 -69.17 22.59
C ASP A 30 -9.34 -69.90 21.25
N VAL A 31 -8.32 -70.74 21.05
CA VAL A 31 -8.01 -71.44 19.77
C VAL A 31 -9.14 -72.34 19.29
N ASP A 32 -10.06 -72.75 20.17
CA ASP A 32 -11.23 -73.62 19.85
C ASP A 32 -12.48 -72.79 19.38
N ASP A 33 -12.41 -71.45 19.33
CA ASP A 33 -13.52 -70.60 18.90
C ASP A 33 -13.74 -70.69 17.37
N LYS A 34 -14.99 -71.07 16.99
CA LYS A 34 -15.37 -71.20 15.57
C LYS A 34 -15.29 -69.90 14.76
N ASN A 35 -15.23 -68.79 15.43
CA ASN A 35 -15.19 -67.44 14.81
C ASN A 35 -13.77 -67.01 14.45
N LEU A 36 -12.76 -67.79 14.62
CA LEU A 36 -11.36 -67.48 14.34
C LEU A 36 -10.97 -67.50 12.85
N LEU A 37 -11.70 -68.31 12.04
CA LEU A 37 -11.42 -68.46 10.62
C LEU A 37 -11.48 -67.08 9.88
N ASN A 38 -10.47 -66.79 9.01
CA ASN A 38 -10.31 -65.59 8.25
C ASN A 38 -10.03 -64.34 9.07
N LYS A 39 -9.70 -64.45 10.35
CA LYS A 39 -9.17 -63.32 11.13
C LYS A 39 -7.64 -63.26 10.99
N ILE A 40 -7.07 -62.14 11.36
CA ILE A 40 -5.64 -61.84 11.25
C ILE A 40 -5.00 -61.83 12.64
N ILE A 41 -3.89 -62.53 12.83
CA ILE A 41 -3.11 -62.55 14.07
C ILE A 41 -2.50 -61.16 14.31
N SER A 42 -2.69 -60.58 15.51
CA SER A 42 -2.17 -59.24 15.86
C SER A 42 -0.77 -59.29 16.47
N ARG A 43 -0.43 -60.36 17.19
CA ARG A 43 0.82 -60.52 17.93
C ARG A 43 1.59 -61.76 17.52
N GLU A 44 2.91 -61.76 17.74
CA GLU A 44 3.73 -62.98 17.53
C GLU A 44 3.24 -64.12 18.42
N VAL A 45 3.08 -65.28 17.83
CA VAL A 45 2.73 -66.50 18.54
C VAL A 45 3.99 -67.33 18.70
N ILE A 46 4.41 -67.48 19.94
CA ILE A 46 5.64 -68.20 20.30
C ILE A 46 5.27 -69.58 20.90
N ASP A 47 5.92 -70.58 20.48
CA ASP A 47 5.83 -71.86 21.08
C ASP A 47 6.45 -71.91 22.49
N LYS A 48 5.72 -72.34 23.47
CA LYS A 48 6.19 -72.32 24.86
C LYS A 48 7.29 -73.32 25.17
N ASP A 49 7.39 -74.37 24.37
CA ASP A 49 8.33 -75.47 24.59
C ASP A 49 9.65 -75.26 23.85
N SER A 50 9.62 -74.75 22.63
CA SER A 50 10.79 -74.51 21.80
C SER A 50 11.30 -73.05 21.82
N GLY A 51 10.46 -72.07 22.20
CA GLY A 51 10.78 -70.65 22.14
C GLY A 51 10.85 -70.05 20.72
N GLU A 52 10.47 -70.87 19.70
CA GLU A 52 10.44 -70.40 18.30
C GLU A 52 9.13 -69.68 17.97
N ILE A 53 9.22 -68.65 17.04
CA ILE A 53 8.05 -67.96 16.54
C ILE A 53 7.30 -68.87 15.58
N LEU A 54 6.10 -69.33 15.96
CA LEU A 54 5.25 -70.16 15.13
C LEU A 54 4.55 -69.35 14.02
N PHE A 55 4.04 -68.18 14.35
CA PHE A 55 3.36 -67.33 13.41
C PHE A 55 3.72 -65.85 13.65
N GLU A 56 4.07 -65.15 12.58
CA GLU A 56 4.31 -63.72 12.60
C GLU A 56 2.97 -62.92 12.62
N PRO A 57 2.95 -61.70 13.14
CA PRO A 57 1.80 -60.79 13.02
C PRO A 57 1.41 -60.62 11.54
N MET A 58 0.15 -60.34 11.24
CA MET A 58 -0.45 -60.29 9.89
C MET A 58 -0.72 -61.67 9.24
N THR A 59 -0.47 -62.75 9.90
CA THR A 59 -0.82 -64.08 9.36
C THR A 59 -2.33 -64.31 9.39
N LEU A 60 -2.92 -64.69 8.25
CA LEU A 60 -4.34 -64.99 8.12
C LEU A 60 -4.59 -66.35 8.76
N ILE A 61 -5.57 -66.44 9.63
CA ILE A 61 -5.95 -67.74 10.31
C ILE A 61 -6.72 -68.59 9.34
N THR A 62 -6.05 -69.66 8.85
CA THR A 62 -6.63 -70.71 8.05
C THR A 62 -6.81 -71.95 8.94
N LYS A 63 -7.50 -73.01 8.43
CA LYS A 63 -7.66 -74.22 9.13
C LYS A 63 -6.31 -74.87 9.51
N GLN A 64 -5.32 -74.78 8.60
CA GLN A 64 -3.96 -75.32 8.85
C GLN A 64 -3.25 -74.51 9.97
N VAL A 65 -3.46 -73.21 10.10
CA VAL A 65 -2.92 -72.37 11.18
C VAL A 65 -3.52 -72.84 12.54
N ILE A 66 -4.83 -73.07 12.58
CA ILE A 66 -5.53 -73.57 13.79
C ILE A 66 -5.01 -74.92 14.22
N ASP A 67 -4.81 -75.87 13.27
CA ASP A 67 -4.28 -77.17 13.55
C ASP A 67 -2.83 -77.13 14.09
N SER A 68 -2.02 -76.22 13.55
CA SER A 68 -0.64 -76.01 14.03
C SER A 68 -0.61 -75.38 15.43
N LEU A 69 -1.50 -74.43 15.74
CA LEU A 69 -1.67 -73.84 17.07
C LEU A 69 -2.12 -74.82 18.11
N LYS A 70 -3.00 -75.74 17.75
CA LYS A 70 -3.43 -76.81 18.61
C LYS A 70 -2.30 -77.81 18.89
N LYS A 71 -1.48 -78.14 17.92
CA LYS A 71 -0.30 -79.03 18.11
C LYS A 71 0.75 -78.36 19.03
N ALA A 72 0.90 -77.13 19.01
CA ALA A 72 1.82 -76.36 19.87
C ALA A 72 1.21 -75.94 21.23
N ASN A 73 0.07 -76.47 21.60
CA ASN A 73 -0.59 -76.31 22.91
C ASN A 73 -0.85 -74.84 23.28
N VAL A 74 -1.02 -73.92 22.28
CA VAL A 74 -1.38 -72.49 22.46
C VAL A 74 -2.86 -72.42 22.81
N LYS A 75 -3.20 -71.89 23.97
CA LYS A 75 -4.59 -71.72 24.40
C LYS A 75 -5.27 -70.46 23.94
N LYS A 76 -4.57 -69.38 23.90
CA LYS A 76 -5.12 -68.04 23.53
C LYS A 76 -4.24 -67.35 22.51
N ILE A 77 -4.87 -66.71 21.53
CA ILE A 77 -4.22 -65.90 20.52
C ILE A 77 -4.86 -64.49 20.45
N HIS A 78 -4.07 -63.47 20.13
CA HIS A 78 -4.55 -62.15 19.90
C HIS A 78 -4.87 -61.95 18.41
N VAL A 79 -6.07 -61.43 18.14
CA VAL A 79 -6.58 -61.30 16.78
C VAL A 79 -7.07 -59.85 16.57
N LEU A 80 -6.86 -59.33 15.38
CA LEU A 80 -7.35 -57.97 15.02
C LEU A 80 -8.88 -58.00 14.85
N ILE A 81 -9.53 -57.03 15.44
CA ILE A 81 -10.94 -56.73 15.17
C ILE A 81 -11.00 -55.83 13.93
N LEU A 82 -11.53 -56.36 12.85
CA LEU A 82 -11.72 -55.69 11.59
C LEU A 82 -13.22 -55.51 11.34
N ASP A 83 -13.77 -54.38 11.76
CA ASP A 83 -15.13 -54.00 11.38
C ASP A 83 -15.10 -53.42 9.95
N ASN A 84 -16.16 -53.64 9.19
CA ASN A 84 -16.29 -53.11 7.83
C ASN A 84 -16.20 -51.58 7.76
N GLU A 85 -16.36 -50.90 8.89
CA GLU A 85 -16.29 -49.45 9.06
C GLU A 85 -14.91 -48.98 9.57
N ASN A 86 -13.90 -49.85 9.61
CA ASN A 86 -12.58 -49.44 10.10
C ASN A 86 -11.82 -48.60 9.06
N PRO A 87 -11.53 -47.32 9.36
CA PRO A 87 -10.86 -46.44 8.43
C PRO A 87 -9.42 -46.84 8.08
N TYR A 88 -8.81 -47.70 8.91
CA TYR A 88 -7.41 -48.10 8.76
C TYR A 88 -7.25 -49.44 7.98
N ALA A 89 -8.32 -50.02 7.46
CA ALA A 89 -8.25 -51.32 6.77
C ALA A 89 -7.24 -51.32 5.58
N SER A 90 -7.09 -50.23 4.87
CA SER A 90 -6.12 -50.09 3.79
C SER A 90 -4.64 -50.07 4.25
N LEU A 91 -4.39 -49.78 5.53
CA LEU A 91 -3.04 -49.80 6.12
C LEU A 91 -2.48 -51.22 6.16
N LEU A 92 -3.33 -52.25 6.34
CA LEU A 92 -2.90 -53.64 6.35
C LEU A 92 -2.18 -54.02 5.05
N LYS A 93 -2.73 -53.63 3.89
CA LYS A 93 -2.08 -53.85 2.59
C LYS A 93 -0.74 -53.10 2.46
N THR A 94 -0.60 -51.98 3.15
CA THR A 94 0.66 -51.23 3.16
C THR A 94 1.71 -51.93 4.01
N ILE A 95 1.31 -52.48 5.17
CA ILE A 95 2.18 -53.25 6.07
C ILE A 95 2.64 -54.54 5.39
N GLU A 96 1.76 -55.22 4.67
CA GLU A 96 2.07 -56.44 3.92
C GLU A 96 3.13 -56.19 2.82
N LYS A 97 3.07 -55.05 2.14
CA LYS A 97 4.05 -54.68 1.11
C LYS A 97 5.36 -54.13 1.67
N ASP A 98 5.43 -53.82 2.97
CA ASP A 98 6.63 -53.27 3.61
C ASP A 98 7.67 -54.39 3.82
N LYS A 99 8.85 -54.20 3.20
CA LYS A 99 9.96 -55.17 3.30
C LYS A 99 10.72 -55.06 4.62
N THR A 100 10.49 -53.98 5.39
CA THR A 100 11.16 -53.78 6.69
C THR A 100 10.38 -54.41 7.81
N LYS A 101 11.07 -55.13 8.72
CA LYS A 101 10.42 -55.80 9.86
C LYS A 101 10.49 -55.01 11.17
N ASN A 102 11.52 -54.19 11.32
CA ASN A 102 11.77 -53.43 12.54
C ASN A 102 12.19 -52.01 12.29
N ALA A 103 12.27 -51.17 13.34
CA ALA A 103 12.59 -49.78 13.25
C ALA A 103 14.01 -49.50 12.70
N GLU A 104 14.97 -50.35 13.00
CA GLU A 104 16.37 -50.22 12.55
C GLU A 104 16.48 -50.44 11.04
N SER A 105 15.86 -51.49 10.52
CA SER A 105 15.87 -51.76 9.07
C SER A 105 15.15 -50.64 8.29
N ALA A 106 14.07 -50.08 8.84
CA ALA A 106 13.35 -48.95 8.25
C ALA A 106 14.20 -47.66 8.21
N LEU A 107 14.93 -47.35 9.27
CA LEU A 107 15.82 -46.21 9.33
C LEU A 107 16.96 -46.33 8.28
N VAL A 108 17.57 -47.52 8.18
CA VAL A 108 18.64 -47.79 7.21
C VAL A 108 18.12 -47.65 5.78
N GLU A 109 16.94 -48.17 5.48
CA GLU A 109 16.34 -48.08 4.15
C GLU A 109 15.98 -46.62 3.80
N LEU A 110 15.42 -45.87 4.72
CA LEU A 110 15.18 -44.42 4.53
C LEU A 110 16.47 -43.66 4.27
N TYR A 111 17.51 -43.92 5.05
CA TYR A 111 18.81 -43.27 4.87
C TYR A 111 19.40 -43.55 3.49
N LYS A 112 19.37 -44.76 3.02
CA LYS A 112 19.83 -45.14 1.69
C LYS A 112 19.07 -44.44 0.57
N LYS A 113 17.77 -44.15 0.77
CA LYS A 113 16.97 -43.36 -0.19
C LYS A 113 17.36 -41.86 -0.23
N PHE A 114 17.67 -41.28 0.92
CA PHE A 114 18.09 -39.88 1.03
C PHE A 114 19.56 -39.64 0.65
N ARG A 115 20.42 -40.63 0.95
CA ARG A 115 21.86 -40.62 0.75
C ARG A 115 22.35 -41.87 0.06
N PRO A 116 22.11 -42.04 -1.25
CA PRO A 116 22.56 -43.21 -1.97
C PRO A 116 24.09 -43.26 -2.01
N GLY A 117 24.67 -44.42 -1.68
CA GLY A 117 26.11 -44.65 -1.71
C GLY A 117 26.88 -44.38 -0.40
N GLU A 118 26.26 -43.80 0.62
CA GLU A 118 26.90 -43.60 1.92
C GLU A 118 26.70 -44.84 2.84
N PRO A 119 27.70 -45.22 3.66
CA PRO A 119 27.57 -46.31 4.62
C PRO A 119 26.57 -45.94 5.72
N ALA A 120 25.57 -46.78 5.92
CA ALA A 120 24.46 -46.58 6.87
C ALA A 120 24.84 -47.11 8.27
N LEU A 121 25.60 -46.31 9.04
CA LEU A 121 25.88 -46.60 10.46
C LEU A 121 24.68 -46.14 11.31
N LEU A 122 24.09 -47.01 12.12
CA LEU A 122 22.85 -46.76 12.88
C LEU A 122 22.87 -45.44 13.69
N GLY A 123 23.98 -45.11 14.33
CA GLY A 123 24.11 -43.86 15.07
C GLY A 123 24.01 -42.60 14.20
N HIS A 124 24.66 -42.65 13.01
CA HIS A 124 24.57 -41.54 12.05
C HIS A 124 23.18 -41.43 11.42
N VAL A 125 22.60 -42.55 11.05
CA VAL A 125 21.26 -42.66 10.47
C VAL A 125 20.20 -42.10 11.42
N TYR A 126 20.26 -42.47 12.69
CA TYR A 126 19.32 -41.98 13.71
C TYR A 126 19.47 -40.45 13.92
N ASN A 127 20.70 -39.97 14.06
CA ASN A 127 20.96 -38.53 14.21
C ASN A 127 20.50 -37.74 12.97
N PHE A 128 20.70 -38.30 11.78
CA PHE A 128 20.20 -37.70 10.54
C PHE A 128 18.67 -37.60 10.55
N PHE A 129 18.00 -38.73 10.84
CA PHE A 129 16.53 -38.77 10.86
C PHE A 129 15.93 -37.89 11.95
N LYS A 130 16.51 -37.88 13.15
CA LYS A 130 16.11 -36.98 14.23
C LYS A 130 16.29 -35.51 13.83
N GLY A 131 17.38 -35.21 13.17
CA GLY A 131 17.66 -33.85 12.68
C GLY A 131 16.71 -33.36 11.59
N LEU A 132 16.02 -34.23 10.86
CA LEU A 132 15.05 -33.86 9.83
C LEU A 132 13.75 -33.31 10.41
N PHE A 133 13.25 -33.88 11.53
CA PHE A 133 11.90 -33.56 12.02
C PHE A 133 11.88 -33.01 13.44
N PHE A 134 12.85 -33.40 14.29
CA PHE A 134 12.80 -33.19 15.73
C PHE A 134 13.91 -32.29 16.28
N ASP A 135 14.66 -31.63 15.41
CA ASP A 135 15.70 -30.66 15.80
C ASP A 135 15.17 -29.22 15.63
N SER A 136 15.01 -28.52 16.75
CA SER A 136 14.54 -27.15 16.78
C SER A 136 15.36 -26.16 15.93
N LYS A 137 16.65 -26.47 15.71
CA LYS A 137 17.55 -25.64 14.88
C LYS A 137 17.31 -25.81 13.38
N ARG A 138 16.78 -26.95 12.96
CA ARG A 138 16.54 -27.29 11.55
C ARG A 138 15.09 -27.16 11.14
N TYR A 139 14.18 -27.56 12.04
CA TYR A 139 12.74 -27.53 11.77
C TYR A 139 11.96 -27.09 13.01
N ASN A 140 11.26 -25.97 12.89
CA ASN A 140 10.46 -25.40 13.97
C ASN A 140 9.11 -24.94 13.38
N LEU A 141 8.02 -25.40 13.99
CA LEU A 141 6.65 -25.06 13.58
C LEU A 141 6.28 -23.59 13.86
N GLY A 142 6.99 -22.95 14.79
CA GLY A 142 6.58 -21.67 15.33
C GLY A 142 5.28 -21.75 16.17
N TYR A 143 4.82 -20.61 16.65
CA TYR A 143 3.57 -20.53 17.43
C TYR A 143 2.34 -20.89 16.59
N VAL A 144 2.27 -20.33 15.37
CA VAL A 144 1.11 -20.50 14.49
C VAL A 144 0.98 -21.95 14.02
N GLY A 145 2.10 -22.58 13.61
CA GLY A 145 2.10 -23.99 13.20
C GLY A 145 1.66 -24.90 14.32
N ARG A 146 2.16 -24.71 15.55
CA ARG A 146 1.75 -25.48 16.72
C ARG A 146 0.27 -25.27 17.08
N PHE A 147 -0.20 -24.02 17.07
CA PHE A 147 -1.61 -23.70 17.31
C PHE A 147 -2.53 -24.43 16.32
N ARG A 148 -2.22 -24.37 15.02
CA ARG A 148 -2.99 -25.05 13.97
C ARG A 148 -2.96 -26.56 14.11
N LEU A 149 -1.81 -27.13 14.42
CA LEU A 149 -1.62 -28.56 14.62
C LEU A 149 -2.43 -29.06 15.81
N ASN A 150 -2.39 -28.36 16.94
CA ASN A 150 -3.18 -28.66 18.13
C ASN A 150 -4.69 -28.62 17.83
N LYS A 151 -5.14 -27.62 17.08
CA LYS A 151 -6.56 -27.48 16.69
C LYS A 151 -7.01 -28.60 15.77
N ILE A 152 -6.22 -28.96 14.77
CA ILE A 152 -6.59 -29.97 13.77
C ILE A 152 -6.47 -31.41 14.33
N LEU A 153 -5.39 -31.75 15.03
CA LEU A 153 -5.12 -33.11 15.49
C LEU A 153 -5.81 -33.43 16.81
N TYR A 154 -5.79 -32.49 17.75
CA TYR A 154 -6.23 -32.75 19.12
C TYR A 154 -7.55 -32.08 19.49
N SER A 155 -8.22 -31.44 18.55
CA SER A 155 -9.48 -30.68 18.77
C SER A 155 -9.42 -29.75 20.00
N GLY A 156 -8.25 -29.15 20.24
CA GLY A 156 -8.01 -28.22 21.36
C GLY A 156 -7.90 -28.88 22.75
N LYS A 157 -8.01 -30.23 22.86
CA LYS A 157 -7.98 -30.92 24.17
C LYS A 157 -6.57 -31.05 24.79
N ASN A 158 -5.54 -31.11 23.95
CA ASN A 158 -4.15 -31.16 24.38
C ASN A 158 -3.42 -29.93 23.85
N ASN A 159 -3.15 -28.96 24.70
CA ASN A 159 -2.29 -27.82 24.37
C ASN A 159 -0.83 -28.20 24.56
N ILE A 160 -0.20 -28.76 23.51
CA ILE A 160 1.23 -28.97 23.47
C ILE A 160 1.89 -27.62 23.20
N GLU A 161 2.79 -27.18 24.07
CA GLU A 161 3.50 -25.91 23.94
C GLU A 161 4.79 -26.02 23.10
N ASP A 162 5.31 -27.23 22.94
CA ASP A 162 6.52 -27.46 22.17
C ASP A 162 6.37 -27.08 20.69
N LYS A 163 7.24 -26.18 20.24
CA LYS A 163 7.27 -25.70 18.85
C LYS A 163 7.90 -26.70 17.88
N VAL A 164 8.40 -27.80 18.37
CA VAL A 164 9.01 -28.89 17.59
C VAL A 164 7.99 -30.01 17.42
N LEU A 165 8.01 -30.66 16.25
CA LEU A 165 7.18 -31.83 16.03
C LEU A 165 7.51 -32.95 17.04
N THR A 166 6.48 -33.62 17.54
CA THR A 166 6.62 -34.83 18.35
C THR A 166 6.29 -36.08 17.53
N VAL A 167 6.71 -37.23 18.00
CA VAL A 167 6.37 -38.52 17.34
C VAL A 167 4.86 -38.74 17.35
N ASP A 168 4.19 -38.35 18.43
CA ASP A 168 2.75 -38.46 18.58
C ASP A 168 1.98 -37.55 17.59
N ASP A 169 2.48 -36.34 17.31
CA ASP A 169 1.90 -35.49 16.28
C ASP A 169 1.86 -36.17 14.90
N LEU A 170 2.95 -36.86 14.53
CA LEU A 170 3.02 -37.54 13.25
C LEU A 170 2.13 -38.77 13.20
N ILE A 171 1.98 -39.48 14.33
CA ILE A 171 1.06 -40.62 14.45
C ILE A 171 -0.39 -40.17 14.31
N GLU A 172 -0.78 -39.11 15.05
CA GLU A 172 -2.13 -38.57 14.98
C GLU A 172 -2.44 -37.95 13.60
N LEU A 173 -1.46 -37.34 12.94
CA LEU A 173 -1.59 -36.86 11.57
C LEU A 173 -1.90 -38.00 10.61
N ILE A 174 -1.18 -39.13 10.73
CA ILE A 174 -1.43 -40.32 9.90
C ILE A 174 -2.82 -40.88 10.20
N LYS A 175 -3.22 -41.00 11.47
CA LYS A 175 -4.58 -41.45 11.85
C LYS A 175 -5.65 -40.55 11.21
N LYS A 176 -5.51 -39.23 11.33
CA LYS A 176 -6.43 -38.25 10.77
C LYS A 176 -6.52 -38.35 9.24
N PHE A 177 -5.38 -38.59 8.58
CA PHE A 177 -5.33 -38.76 7.12
C PHE A 177 -6.18 -39.95 6.67
N TYR A 178 -6.08 -41.11 7.37
CA TYR A 178 -6.89 -42.30 7.05
C TYR A 178 -8.37 -42.08 7.31
N ILE A 179 -8.73 -41.39 8.41
CA ILE A 179 -10.11 -41.09 8.76
C ILE A 179 -10.75 -40.18 7.68
N ILE A 180 -10.09 -39.09 7.30
CA ILE A 180 -10.59 -38.16 6.27
C ILE A 180 -10.80 -38.87 4.93
N ASN A 181 -9.85 -39.74 4.55
CA ASN A 181 -9.95 -40.49 3.30
C ASN A 181 -11.07 -41.54 3.32
N PHE A 182 -11.31 -42.15 4.46
CA PHE A 182 -12.38 -43.14 4.64
C PHE A 182 -13.76 -42.48 4.65
N GLU A 183 -13.93 -41.41 5.40
CA GLU A 183 -15.20 -40.69 5.52
C GLU A 183 -15.54 -39.90 4.24
N LYS A 184 -14.61 -39.86 3.27
CA LYS A 184 -14.74 -39.04 2.05
C LYS A 184 -15.15 -37.59 2.36
N LYS A 185 -14.77 -37.09 3.53
CA LYS A 185 -15.01 -35.69 3.89
C LYS A 185 -14.44 -34.78 2.84
N GLU A 186 -15.17 -33.70 2.59
CA GLU A 186 -14.76 -32.66 1.64
C GLU A 186 -13.31 -32.21 1.89
N LYS A 187 -12.64 -31.93 0.79
CA LYS A 187 -11.27 -31.39 0.86
C LYS A 187 -11.29 -30.10 1.66
N THR A 188 -10.25 -29.89 2.46
CA THR A 188 -10.08 -28.62 3.18
C THR A 188 -10.10 -27.47 2.18
N ASP A 189 -11.00 -26.52 2.37
CA ASP A 189 -11.08 -25.32 1.55
C ASP A 189 -9.84 -24.45 1.78
N ILE A 190 -9.05 -24.26 0.72
CA ILE A 190 -7.79 -23.49 0.77
C ILE A 190 -8.09 -22.01 0.88
N ASP A 191 -9.20 -21.52 0.31
CA ASP A 191 -9.56 -20.11 0.24
C ASP A 191 -10.27 -19.62 1.50
N HIS A 192 -10.65 -20.52 2.39
CA HIS A 192 -11.24 -20.19 3.68
C HIS A 192 -10.27 -19.40 4.55
N LEU A 193 -10.70 -18.24 5.10
CA LEU A 193 -9.84 -17.37 5.93
C LEU A 193 -9.41 -18.00 7.27
N GLY A 194 -10.00 -19.10 7.68
CA GLY A 194 -9.48 -19.96 8.75
C GLY A 194 -8.18 -20.68 8.37
N ASN A 195 -7.89 -20.83 7.08
CA ASN A 195 -6.69 -21.46 6.52
C ASN A 195 -5.69 -20.47 5.92
N ARG A 196 -6.12 -19.25 5.67
CA ARG A 196 -5.29 -18.13 5.17
C ARG A 196 -5.06 -17.14 6.30
N ARG A 197 -3.81 -16.79 6.53
CA ARG A 197 -3.44 -15.82 7.57
C ARG A 197 -2.68 -14.64 6.99
N VAL A 198 -2.71 -13.53 7.69
CA VAL A 198 -1.97 -12.31 7.37
C VAL A 198 -0.63 -12.34 8.09
N ARG A 199 0.45 -12.08 7.37
CA ARG A 199 1.76 -11.82 7.96
C ARG A 199 1.98 -10.31 8.03
N SER A 200 2.05 -9.78 9.23
CA SER A 200 2.30 -8.36 9.47
C SER A 200 3.77 -7.99 9.20
N VAL A 201 4.06 -6.70 9.15
CA VAL A 201 5.44 -6.19 8.96
C VAL A 201 6.40 -6.71 10.04
N GLY A 202 5.96 -6.83 11.28
CA GLY A 202 6.78 -7.35 12.38
C GLY A 202 7.30 -8.76 12.12
N GLU A 203 6.43 -9.68 11.66
CA GLU A 203 6.81 -11.04 11.31
C GLU A 203 7.76 -11.09 10.10
N LEU A 204 7.50 -10.27 9.08
CA LEU A 204 8.36 -10.20 7.90
C LEU A 204 9.76 -9.69 8.22
N VAL A 205 9.85 -8.66 9.05
CA VAL A 205 11.13 -8.10 9.52
C VAL A 205 11.85 -9.10 10.42
N GLU A 206 11.15 -9.79 11.33
CA GLU A 206 11.70 -10.85 12.17
C GLU A 206 12.38 -11.94 11.33
N ASN A 207 11.72 -12.38 10.25
CA ASN A 207 12.29 -13.40 9.37
C ASN A 207 13.60 -12.91 8.71
N GLN A 208 13.67 -11.68 8.24
CA GLN A 208 14.89 -11.10 7.67
C GLN A 208 15.98 -10.87 8.71
N PHE A 209 15.60 -10.45 9.90
CA PHE A 209 16.51 -10.32 11.03
C PHE A 209 17.14 -11.66 11.40
N ARG A 210 16.34 -12.73 11.44
CA ARG A 210 16.79 -14.11 11.68
C ARG A 210 17.78 -14.56 10.62
N VAL A 211 17.50 -14.31 9.33
CA VAL A 211 18.42 -14.64 8.21
C VAL A 211 19.75 -13.89 8.39
N GLY A 212 19.69 -12.59 8.74
CA GLY A 212 20.89 -11.80 9.03
C GLY A 212 21.71 -12.35 10.19
N LEU A 213 21.04 -12.78 11.30
CA LEU A 213 21.71 -13.39 12.44
C LEU A 213 22.37 -14.73 12.09
N VAL A 214 21.71 -15.59 11.33
CA VAL A 214 22.28 -16.87 10.87
C VAL A 214 23.54 -16.64 10.01
N LYS A 215 23.48 -15.67 9.08
CA LYS A 215 24.66 -15.28 8.29
C LYS A 215 25.79 -14.77 9.21
N MET A 216 25.48 -13.96 10.19
CA MET A 216 26.44 -13.44 11.16
C MET A 216 27.03 -14.55 12.03
N GLU A 217 26.23 -15.49 12.54
CA GLU A 217 26.67 -16.65 13.31
C GLU A 217 27.66 -17.50 12.49
N ARG A 218 27.34 -17.77 11.25
CA ARG A 218 28.23 -18.53 10.34
C ARG A 218 29.58 -17.83 10.17
N MET A 219 29.59 -16.51 9.92
CA MET A 219 30.83 -15.74 9.82
C MET A 219 31.66 -15.73 11.12
N ILE A 220 30.99 -15.66 12.27
CA ILE A 220 31.67 -15.75 13.56
C ILE A 220 32.33 -17.12 13.73
N ARG A 221 31.63 -18.22 13.43
CA ARG A 221 32.20 -19.57 13.48
C ARG A 221 33.40 -19.74 12.56
N GLU A 222 33.30 -19.25 11.32
CA GLU A 222 34.41 -19.27 10.35
C GLU A 222 35.62 -18.48 10.89
N LYS A 223 35.40 -17.28 11.45
CA LYS A 223 36.47 -16.48 12.07
C LYS A 223 37.09 -17.15 13.28
N MET A 224 36.29 -17.75 14.16
CA MET A 224 36.78 -18.49 15.33
C MET A 224 37.68 -19.66 14.96
N THR A 225 37.48 -20.26 13.80
CA THR A 225 38.32 -21.37 13.31
C THR A 225 39.67 -20.90 12.80
N ILE A 226 39.78 -19.64 12.31
CA ILE A 226 40.98 -19.10 11.64
C ILE A 226 41.82 -18.21 12.60
N MET A 227 41.14 -17.55 13.58
CA MET A 227 41.75 -16.54 14.43
C MET A 227 42.50 -17.14 15.64
N ASP A 228 43.69 -16.61 15.92
CA ASP A 228 44.44 -16.96 17.12
C ASP A 228 43.68 -16.58 18.39
N MET A 229 43.61 -17.49 19.35
CA MET A 229 42.90 -17.31 20.65
C MET A 229 43.32 -16.06 21.41
N LYS A 230 44.57 -15.62 21.27
CA LYS A 230 45.10 -14.40 21.95
C LYS A 230 44.46 -13.11 21.45
N ASN A 231 43.93 -13.09 20.21
CA ASN A 231 43.34 -11.91 19.58
C ASN A 231 41.79 -12.01 19.46
N ALA A 232 41.17 -13.03 20.02
CA ALA A 232 39.75 -13.28 19.95
C ALA A 232 38.96 -12.37 20.92
N ILE A 233 38.80 -11.10 20.53
CA ILE A 233 37.97 -10.11 21.25
C ILE A 233 36.58 -10.09 20.54
N PRO A 234 35.45 -9.96 21.27
CA PRO A 234 34.11 -9.87 20.67
C PRO A 234 33.99 -8.83 19.56
N ALA A 235 34.63 -7.68 19.71
CA ALA A 235 34.64 -6.62 18.69
C ALA A 235 35.27 -7.04 17.36
N ASN A 236 36.25 -7.95 17.39
CA ASN A 236 36.91 -8.45 16.18
C ASN A 236 36.13 -9.62 15.52
N LEU A 237 35.39 -10.38 16.31
CA LEU A 237 34.61 -11.53 15.86
C LEU A 237 33.27 -11.11 15.26
N ILE A 238 32.58 -10.18 15.91
CA ILE A 238 31.21 -9.76 15.52
C ILE A 238 31.28 -8.70 14.42
N ASN A 239 30.68 -9.01 13.29
CA ASN A 239 30.48 -8.07 12.21
C ASN A 239 28.98 -7.82 12.00
N PRO A 240 28.44 -6.61 12.26
CA PRO A 240 27.01 -6.33 12.11
C PRO A 240 26.55 -6.15 10.66
N LYS A 241 27.48 -6.03 9.70
CA LYS A 241 27.16 -5.79 8.28
C LYS A 241 26.17 -6.77 7.67
N PRO A 242 26.22 -8.11 7.90
CA PRO A 242 25.25 -9.04 7.33
C PRO A 242 23.83 -8.80 7.83
N LEU A 243 23.67 -8.40 9.08
CA LEU A 243 22.38 -8.07 9.66
C LEU A 243 21.81 -6.77 9.06
N SER A 244 22.63 -5.71 9.02
CA SER A 244 22.25 -4.43 8.41
C SER A 244 21.90 -4.60 6.93
N ALA A 245 22.69 -5.41 6.19
CA ALA A 245 22.44 -5.69 4.79
C ALA A 245 21.10 -6.43 4.56
N ALA A 246 20.77 -7.41 5.41
CA ALA A 246 19.49 -8.15 5.30
C ALA A 246 18.28 -7.23 5.55
N LEU A 247 18.38 -6.33 6.53
CA LEU A 247 17.33 -5.36 6.81
C LEU A 247 17.21 -4.31 5.68
N GLN A 248 18.34 -3.80 5.17
CA GLN A 248 18.33 -2.87 4.03
C GLN A 248 17.77 -3.51 2.76
N GLU A 249 18.09 -4.77 2.51
CA GLU A 249 17.55 -5.54 1.38
C GLU A 249 16.02 -5.66 1.49
N PHE A 250 15.51 -5.95 2.68
CA PHE A 250 14.05 -6.03 2.90
C PHE A 250 13.36 -4.69 2.63
N PHE A 251 13.79 -3.60 3.29
CA PHE A 251 13.15 -2.30 3.14
C PHE A 251 13.37 -1.66 1.77
N GLY A 252 14.47 -1.98 1.08
CA GLY A 252 14.82 -1.40 -0.20
C GLY A 252 14.35 -2.19 -1.43
N SER A 253 14.22 -3.51 -1.33
CA SER A 253 14.01 -4.39 -2.50
C SER A 253 12.82 -5.33 -2.36
N SER A 254 12.17 -5.45 -1.20
CA SER A 254 11.02 -6.32 -1.02
C SER A 254 9.81 -5.78 -1.78
N GLN A 255 9.06 -6.67 -2.45
CA GLN A 255 7.80 -6.33 -3.12
C GLN A 255 6.72 -5.82 -2.15
N LEU A 256 6.80 -6.19 -0.87
CA LEU A 256 5.84 -5.77 0.16
C LEU A 256 6.22 -4.45 0.83
N SER A 257 7.49 -4.04 0.74
CA SER A 257 7.93 -2.71 1.16
C SER A 257 7.70 -1.73 0.01
N GLN A 258 6.67 -0.91 0.12
CA GLN A 258 6.23 -0.03 -0.95
C GLN A 258 6.33 1.43 -0.52
N PHE A 259 6.50 2.31 -1.49
CA PHE A 259 6.41 3.75 -1.31
C PHE A 259 4.96 4.11 -0.90
N MET A 260 4.80 4.78 0.24
CA MET A 260 3.47 5.06 0.79
C MET A 260 2.68 5.99 -0.14
N ASP A 261 1.46 5.59 -0.46
CA ASP A 261 0.50 6.44 -1.15
C ASP A 261 0.04 7.55 -0.19
N GLN A 262 0.43 8.77 -0.48
CA GLN A 262 0.33 9.93 0.40
C GLN A 262 -0.37 11.13 -0.28
N VAL A 263 -1.24 10.86 -1.25
CA VAL A 263 -2.00 11.90 -1.95
C VAL A 263 -2.89 12.68 -0.97
N ASN A 264 -3.61 11.95 -0.12
CA ASN A 264 -4.50 12.49 0.91
C ASN A 264 -4.51 11.58 2.15
N PRO A 265 -5.08 12.00 3.28
CA PRO A 265 -5.11 11.18 4.49
C PRO A 265 -5.82 9.83 4.31
N LEU A 266 -6.85 9.76 3.48
CA LEU A 266 -7.54 8.50 3.21
C LEU A 266 -6.66 7.51 2.44
N ALA A 267 -5.86 7.99 1.48
CA ALA A 267 -4.91 7.18 0.73
C ALA A 267 -3.86 6.53 1.65
N GLU A 268 -3.35 7.29 2.61
CA GLU A 268 -2.42 6.77 3.63
C GLU A 268 -3.09 5.70 4.50
N LEU A 269 -4.29 5.97 4.99
CA LEU A 269 -5.03 5.06 5.87
C LEU A 269 -5.34 3.74 5.15
N THR A 270 -5.83 3.81 3.91
CA THR A 270 -6.17 2.62 3.12
C THR A 270 -4.94 1.83 2.70
N HIS A 271 -3.81 2.48 2.40
CA HIS A 271 -2.56 1.80 2.09
C HIS A 271 -2.03 0.99 3.29
N LYS A 272 -2.12 1.55 4.50
CA LYS A 272 -1.72 0.87 5.74
C LYS A 272 -2.62 -0.34 6.08
N ARG A 273 -3.86 -0.36 5.61
CA ARG A 273 -4.85 -1.44 5.83
C ARG A 273 -4.96 -2.42 4.66
N ARG A 274 -4.05 -2.33 3.68
CA ARG A 274 -4.06 -3.19 2.49
C ARG A 274 -3.49 -4.55 2.78
N ILE A 275 -4.13 -5.59 2.24
CA ILE A 275 -3.71 -6.99 2.35
C ILE A 275 -3.40 -7.50 0.94
N SER A 276 -2.16 -7.94 0.73
CA SER A 276 -1.68 -8.47 -0.55
C SER A 276 -1.52 -9.99 -0.48
N ALA A 277 -2.01 -10.69 -1.49
CA ALA A 277 -1.76 -12.12 -1.67
C ALA A 277 -0.42 -12.40 -2.38
N LEU A 278 0.25 -11.36 -2.88
CA LEU A 278 1.50 -11.43 -3.64
C LEU A 278 2.72 -11.32 -2.73
N GLY A 279 3.88 -11.60 -3.28
CA GLY A 279 5.16 -11.38 -2.60
C GLY A 279 5.80 -12.66 -2.07
N PRO A 280 6.88 -12.56 -1.27
CA PRO A 280 7.61 -13.71 -0.74
C PRO A 280 6.71 -14.60 0.13
N GLY A 281 6.59 -15.87 -0.25
CA GLY A 281 5.71 -16.85 0.39
C GLY A 281 4.22 -16.69 0.05
N GLY A 282 3.87 -15.80 -0.88
CA GLY A 282 2.54 -15.63 -1.44
C GLY A 282 2.39 -16.25 -2.84
N LEU A 283 1.38 -15.78 -3.56
CA LEU A 283 1.04 -16.23 -4.91
C LEU A 283 1.82 -15.45 -5.98
N ASN A 284 2.03 -16.07 -7.13
CA ASN A 284 2.46 -15.38 -8.34
C ASN A 284 1.23 -14.92 -9.12
N ARG A 285 1.27 -13.69 -9.65
CA ARG A 285 0.16 -13.08 -10.41
C ARG A 285 -0.32 -13.95 -11.57
N GLU A 286 0.61 -14.54 -12.32
CA GLU A 286 0.33 -15.38 -13.49
C GLU A 286 -0.30 -16.73 -13.12
N ARG A 287 -0.02 -17.25 -11.91
CA ARG A 287 -0.52 -18.54 -11.42
C ARG A 287 -1.78 -18.42 -10.57
N ALA A 288 -2.23 -17.22 -10.27
CA ALA A 288 -3.44 -16.99 -9.52
C ALA A 288 -4.68 -17.19 -10.40
N GLY A 289 -5.41 -18.28 -10.15
CA GLY A 289 -6.70 -18.56 -10.80
C GLY A 289 -7.84 -17.66 -10.33
N PHE A 290 -9.05 -17.89 -10.84
CA PHE A 290 -10.24 -17.14 -10.44
C PHE A 290 -10.63 -17.38 -8.99
N GLU A 291 -10.48 -18.60 -8.49
CA GLU A 291 -10.90 -19.01 -7.14
C GLU A 291 -10.28 -18.15 -6.03
N VAL A 292 -8.98 -17.84 -6.14
CA VAL A 292 -8.28 -16.96 -5.17
C VAL A 292 -8.66 -15.49 -5.29
N ARG A 293 -9.24 -15.07 -6.43
CA ARG A 293 -9.65 -13.69 -6.71
C ARG A 293 -11.10 -13.43 -6.36
N ASP A 294 -11.89 -14.48 -6.23
CA ASP A 294 -13.31 -14.39 -5.91
C ASP A 294 -13.54 -14.03 -4.44
N VAL A 295 -14.71 -13.48 -4.17
CA VAL A 295 -15.15 -13.19 -2.81
C VAL A 295 -15.66 -14.49 -2.18
N HIS A 296 -15.01 -14.93 -1.12
CA HIS A 296 -15.41 -16.10 -0.34
C HIS A 296 -16.37 -15.71 0.78
N TYR A 297 -17.29 -16.59 1.22
CA TYR A 297 -18.23 -16.24 2.30
C TYR A 297 -17.53 -15.84 3.61
N THR A 298 -16.34 -16.38 3.88
CA THR A 298 -15.54 -16.01 5.06
C THR A 298 -14.95 -14.61 5.02
N HIS A 299 -15.04 -13.90 3.87
CA HIS A 299 -14.60 -12.51 3.74
C HIS A 299 -15.54 -11.55 4.47
N TYR A 300 -16.75 -11.99 4.78
CA TYR A 300 -17.74 -11.15 5.48
C TYR A 300 -17.17 -10.58 6.79
N GLY A 301 -17.23 -9.26 6.91
CA GLY A 301 -16.73 -8.54 8.07
C GLY A 301 -15.19 -8.55 8.25
N ARG A 302 -14.43 -9.20 7.35
CA ARG A 302 -12.96 -9.32 7.40
C ARG A 302 -12.28 -8.59 6.27
N LEU A 303 -12.67 -8.86 5.05
CA LEU A 303 -12.15 -8.23 3.84
C LEU A 303 -13.27 -7.52 3.08
N CYS A 304 -13.01 -6.31 2.62
CA CYS A 304 -13.98 -5.57 1.82
C CYS A 304 -14.20 -6.25 0.47
N PRO A 305 -15.46 -6.53 0.07
CA PRO A 305 -15.75 -7.15 -1.21
C PRO A 305 -15.67 -6.18 -2.39
N ILE A 306 -15.62 -4.87 -2.12
CA ILE A 306 -15.72 -3.80 -3.12
C ILE A 306 -14.35 -3.21 -3.42
N GLU A 307 -13.56 -2.86 -2.41
CA GLU A 307 -12.28 -2.17 -2.57
C GLU A 307 -11.18 -3.14 -3.02
N THR A 308 -10.89 -3.15 -4.31
CA THR A 308 -9.80 -3.91 -4.94
C THR A 308 -9.30 -3.15 -6.16
N PRO A 309 -8.04 -3.30 -6.61
CA PRO A 309 -7.58 -2.71 -7.86
C PRO A 309 -8.35 -3.24 -9.07
N GLU A 310 -8.47 -2.40 -10.09
CA GLU A 310 -8.90 -2.79 -11.42
C GLU A 310 -7.71 -3.35 -12.21
N GLY A 311 -7.91 -4.41 -12.99
CA GLY A 311 -6.88 -5.00 -13.86
C GLY A 311 -6.24 -6.27 -13.32
N GLN A 312 -4.95 -6.48 -13.57
CA GLN A 312 -4.25 -7.75 -13.30
C GLN A 312 -4.24 -8.17 -11.82
N ASN A 313 -4.31 -7.22 -10.91
CA ASN A 313 -4.25 -7.48 -9.46
C ASN A 313 -5.63 -7.60 -8.80
N ILE A 314 -6.70 -7.65 -9.57
CA ILE A 314 -8.06 -7.79 -9.03
C ILE A 314 -8.18 -9.01 -8.12
N GLY A 315 -8.76 -8.83 -6.94
CA GLY A 315 -8.94 -9.89 -5.95
C GLY A 315 -7.68 -10.35 -5.22
N LEU A 316 -6.48 -10.00 -5.72
CA LEU A 316 -5.20 -10.35 -5.07
C LEU A 316 -4.74 -9.30 -4.06
N ILE A 317 -5.17 -8.06 -4.24
CA ILE A 317 -4.94 -6.96 -3.32
C ILE A 317 -6.31 -6.53 -2.79
N THR A 318 -6.50 -6.70 -1.49
CA THR A 318 -7.76 -6.42 -0.80
C THR A 318 -7.54 -5.46 0.35
N SER A 319 -8.60 -4.92 0.90
CA SER A 319 -8.56 -4.02 2.06
C SER A 319 -9.25 -4.66 3.25
N LEU A 320 -8.68 -4.46 4.43
CA LEU A 320 -9.26 -4.90 5.69
C LEU A 320 -10.59 -4.16 5.94
N ALA A 321 -11.63 -4.88 6.36
CA ALA A 321 -12.92 -4.29 6.72
C ALA A 321 -12.80 -3.37 7.94
N THR A 322 -13.78 -2.48 8.12
CA THR A 322 -13.74 -1.39 9.12
C THR A 322 -13.50 -1.87 10.54
N TYR A 323 -14.19 -2.93 10.98
CA TYR A 323 -14.11 -3.45 12.35
C TYR A 323 -13.17 -4.65 12.50
N ALA A 324 -12.64 -5.16 11.39
CA ALA A 324 -11.75 -6.31 11.40
C ALA A 324 -10.39 -5.98 12.03
N ARG A 325 -9.83 -6.95 12.71
CA ARG A 325 -8.46 -6.90 13.25
C ARG A 325 -7.73 -8.20 12.97
N VAL A 326 -6.42 -8.17 13.06
CA VAL A 326 -5.57 -9.34 12.94
C VAL A 326 -5.18 -9.79 14.34
N ASN A 327 -5.38 -11.09 14.66
CA ASN A 327 -5.02 -11.63 15.97
C ASN A 327 -3.51 -11.94 16.05
N GLU A 328 -3.06 -12.40 17.22
CA GLU A 328 -1.66 -12.74 17.49
C GLU A 328 -1.11 -13.86 16.56
N TYR A 329 -1.98 -14.72 16.05
CA TYR A 329 -1.62 -15.80 15.12
C TYR A 329 -1.67 -15.36 13.64
N GLY A 330 -2.13 -14.13 13.36
CA GLY A 330 -2.27 -13.62 12.00
C GLY A 330 -3.62 -13.90 11.34
N PHE A 331 -4.59 -14.50 12.02
CA PHE A 331 -5.94 -14.67 11.48
C PHE A 331 -6.77 -13.41 11.63
N ILE A 332 -7.62 -13.14 10.65
CA ILE A 332 -8.49 -11.97 10.68
C ILE A 332 -9.73 -12.31 11.50
N GLU A 333 -10.03 -11.48 12.48
CA GLU A 333 -11.18 -11.57 13.36
C GLU A 333 -12.14 -10.42 13.11
N THR A 334 -13.42 -10.69 13.28
CA THR A 334 -14.49 -9.69 13.24
C THR A 334 -15.31 -9.74 14.51
N PRO A 335 -15.80 -8.59 15.02
CA PRO A 335 -16.55 -8.55 16.27
C PRO A 335 -18.03 -8.86 16.04
N TYR A 336 -18.63 -9.54 17.02
CA TYR A 336 -20.06 -9.87 17.08
C TYR A 336 -20.60 -9.62 18.49
N ARG A 337 -21.88 -9.31 18.61
CA ARG A 337 -22.57 -9.27 19.90
C ARG A 337 -23.10 -10.64 20.24
N LYS A 338 -22.89 -11.07 21.47
CA LYS A 338 -23.36 -12.38 21.96
C LYS A 338 -24.85 -12.35 22.26
N VAL A 339 -25.54 -13.41 21.85
CA VAL A 339 -26.95 -13.63 22.15
C VAL A 339 -27.07 -14.79 23.13
N LYS A 340 -27.88 -14.63 24.19
CA LYS A 340 -28.15 -15.68 25.17
C LYS A 340 -29.69 -15.87 25.24
N ASN A 341 -30.15 -17.04 24.82
CA ASN A 341 -31.59 -17.40 24.84
C ASN A 341 -32.50 -16.35 24.15
N GLY A 342 -32.09 -15.90 22.97
CA GLY A 342 -32.86 -14.89 22.20
C GLY A 342 -32.75 -13.45 22.72
N VAL A 343 -31.89 -13.18 23.71
CA VAL A 343 -31.64 -11.82 24.23
C VAL A 343 -30.22 -11.37 23.79
N VAL A 344 -30.16 -10.25 23.13
CA VAL A 344 -28.92 -9.61 22.70
C VAL A 344 -28.22 -8.97 23.90
N THR A 345 -26.96 -9.35 24.14
CA THR A 345 -26.15 -8.81 25.22
C THR A 345 -25.24 -7.67 24.73
N SER A 346 -24.70 -6.88 25.63
CA SER A 346 -23.67 -5.87 25.32
C SER A 346 -22.27 -6.46 25.19
N GLU A 347 -22.11 -7.78 25.44
CA GLU A 347 -20.82 -8.47 25.30
C GLU A 347 -20.42 -8.56 23.82
N VAL A 348 -19.23 -8.05 23.50
CA VAL A 348 -18.65 -8.14 22.15
C VAL A 348 -17.52 -9.14 22.15
N GLU A 349 -17.59 -10.11 21.24
CA GLU A 349 -16.58 -11.15 21.09
C GLU A 349 -16.04 -11.15 19.66
N TYR A 350 -14.72 -11.31 19.51
CA TYR A 350 -14.07 -11.36 18.20
C TYR A 350 -13.93 -12.82 17.77
N LEU A 351 -14.47 -13.16 16.60
CA LEU A 351 -14.45 -14.52 16.07
C LEU A 351 -13.56 -14.61 14.83
N THR A 352 -12.76 -15.67 14.77
CA THR A 352 -12.07 -16.09 13.55
C THR A 352 -13.04 -16.81 12.62
N ALA A 353 -12.71 -16.93 11.32
CA ALA A 353 -13.60 -17.53 10.33
C ALA A 353 -13.97 -18.98 10.63
N ASP A 354 -13.05 -19.75 11.18
CA ASP A 354 -13.27 -21.14 11.56
C ASP A 354 -14.09 -21.31 12.84
N MET A 355 -14.09 -20.33 13.74
CA MET A 355 -15.01 -20.31 14.89
C MET A 355 -16.43 -19.89 14.46
N GLU A 356 -16.51 -18.96 13.52
CA GLU A 356 -17.79 -18.48 12.98
C GLU A 356 -18.61 -19.61 12.35
N ASP A 357 -17.98 -20.57 11.70
CA ASP A 357 -18.65 -21.74 11.09
C ASP A 357 -19.41 -22.62 12.09
N GLU A 358 -19.12 -22.53 13.37
CA GLU A 358 -19.78 -23.33 14.42
C GLU A 358 -21.10 -22.69 14.91
N TYR A 359 -21.34 -21.41 14.57
CA TYR A 359 -22.43 -20.62 15.15
C TYR A 359 -23.44 -20.12 14.11
N TYR A 360 -24.64 -19.83 14.59
CA TYR A 360 -25.68 -19.12 13.83
C TYR A 360 -25.57 -17.62 14.13
N ILE A 361 -25.41 -16.81 13.11
CA ILE A 361 -25.18 -15.37 13.25
C ILE A 361 -26.31 -14.62 12.56
N GLY A 362 -27.03 -13.81 13.33
CA GLY A 362 -28.08 -12.93 12.85
C GLY A 362 -27.55 -11.61 12.28
N PRO A 363 -28.28 -10.95 11.37
CA PRO A 363 -27.93 -9.64 10.86
C PRO A 363 -28.11 -8.55 11.92
N ALA A 364 -27.51 -7.38 11.68
CA ALA A 364 -27.56 -6.25 12.63
C ALA A 364 -28.93 -5.58 12.75
N ASP A 365 -29.81 -5.76 11.75
CA ASP A 365 -31.13 -5.14 11.63
C ASP A 365 -32.27 -5.92 12.33
N VAL A 366 -31.94 -6.97 13.07
CA VAL A 366 -32.89 -7.75 13.85
C VAL A 366 -33.61 -6.83 14.85
N LYS A 367 -34.95 -6.82 14.78
CA LYS A 367 -35.78 -6.01 15.71
C LYS A 367 -35.71 -6.58 17.10
N THR A 368 -35.29 -5.77 18.04
CA THR A 368 -35.21 -6.10 19.46
C THR A 368 -36.16 -5.20 20.29
N ASP A 369 -36.65 -5.71 21.38
CA ASP A 369 -37.39 -4.96 22.41
C ASP A 369 -36.41 -4.13 23.26
N ASP A 370 -36.90 -3.21 24.07
CA ASP A 370 -36.12 -2.38 24.99
C ASP A 370 -35.22 -3.19 25.93
N ASN A 371 -35.61 -4.45 26.21
CA ASN A 371 -34.81 -5.40 27.00
C ASN A 371 -33.79 -6.20 26.18
N GLY A 372 -33.64 -5.91 24.86
CA GLY A 372 -32.73 -6.63 23.96
C GLY A 372 -33.25 -7.99 23.48
N LYS A 373 -34.55 -8.35 23.77
CA LYS A 373 -35.14 -9.61 23.28
C LYS A 373 -35.53 -9.47 21.81
N ILE A 374 -35.23 -10.47 21.00
CA ILE A 374 -35.59 -10.53 19.58
C ILE A 374 -37.12 -10.74 19.48
N ILE A 375 -37.78 -9.87 18.72
CA ILE A 375 -39.28 -9.85 18.59
C ILE A 375 -39.74 -10.77 17.45
N GLN A 376 -38.89 -11.03 16.47
CA GLN A 376 -39.21 -11.81 15.26
C GLN A 376 -39.33 -13.30 15.60
N ASP A 377 -40.31 -14.00 15.06
CA ASP A 377 -40.52 -15.44 15.27
C ASP A 377 -39.42 -16.28 14.60
N THR A 378 -38.92 -15.81 13.46
CA THR A 378 -37.81 -16.44 12.71
C THR A 378 -36.85 -15.37 12.18
N VAL A 379 -35.58 -15.66 12.20
CA VAL A 379 -34.50 -14.80 11.71
C VAL A 379 -33.69 -15.55 10.70
N LEU A 380 -33.35 -14.90 9.58
CA LEU A 380 -32.39 -15.39 8.58
C LEU A 380 -30.98 -15.26 9.15
N ALA A 381 -30.39 -16.38 9.57
CA ALA A 381 -29.05 -16.41 10.12
C ALA A 381 -28.03 -16.93 9.08
N ARG A 382 -26.80 -16.48 9.20
CA ARG A 382 -25.67 -17.03 8.42
C ARG A 382 -25.09 -18.26 9.14
N HIS A 383 -24.85 -19.33 8.39
CA HIS A 383 -24.16 -20.53 8.88
C HIS A 383 -23.45 -21.23 7.73
N LYS A 384 -22.12 -21.32 7.74
CA LYS A 384 -21.27 -21.96 6.71
C LYS A 384 -21.55 -21.54 5.26
N GLY A 385 -21.87 -20.26 5.05
CA GLY A 385 -22.19 -19.73 3.72
C GLY A 385 -23.65 -19.87 3.30
N ASP A 386 -24.47 -20.58 4.05
CA ASP A 386 -25.91 -20.69 3.85
C ASP A 386 -26.70 -19.71 4.75
N PHE A 387 -27.98 -19.49 4.41
CA PHE A 387 -28.88 -18.60 5.13
C PHE A 387 -30.14 -19.33 5.64
N PRO A 388 -29.97 -20.21 6.64
CA PRO A 388 -31.12 -20.89 7.23
C PRO A 388 -31.99 -19.92 8.02
N SER A 389 -33.31 -20.13 7.97
CA SER A 389 -34.26 -19.47 8.85
C SER A 389 -34.32 -20.20 10.18
N VAL A 390 -33.90 -19.54 11.25
CA VAL A 390 -33.80 -20.15 12.60
C VAL A 390 -34.62 -19.40 13.60
N SER A 391 -35.00 -20.10 14.71
CA SER A 391 -35.65 -19.44 15.82
C SER A 391 -34.68 -18.54 16.60
N PRO A 392 -35.14 -17.47 17.26
CA PRO A 392 -34.30 -16.56 18.04
C PRO A 392 -33.43 -17.25 19.11
N GLU A 393 -33.91 -18.35 19.66
CA GLU A 393 -33.17 -19.12 20.68
C GLU A 393 -31.92 -19.84 20.15
N GLN A 394 -31.89 -20.12 18.83
CA GLN A 394 -30.77 -20.79 18.18
C GLN A 394 -29.68 -19.81 17.76
N ILE A 395 -29.97 -18.51 17.75
CA ILE A 395 -29.01 -17.48 17.37
C ILE A 395 -27.95 -17.36 18.47
N ASN A 396 -26.69 -17.49 18.11
CA ASN A 396 -25.57 -17.38 19.03
C ASN A 396 -24.98 -15.96 19.06
N TYR A 397 -24.94 -15.29 17.91
CA TYR A 397 -24.34 -13.97 17.73
C TYR A 397 -25.16 -13.14 16.76
N ILE A 398 -24.97 -11.82 16.84
CA ILE A 398 -25.54 -10.82 15.93
C ILE A 398 -24.42 -9.87 15.49
N ASP A 399 -24.48 -9.41 14.25
CA ASP A 399 -23.59 -8.40 13.71
C ASP A 399 -23.65 -7.11 14.54
N ILE A 400 -22.53 -6.41 14.69
CA ILE A 400 -22.47 -5.14 15.44
C ILE A 400 -23.12 -4.02 14.64
N SER A 401 -22.78 -3.93 13.34
CA SER A 401 -23.25 -2.88 12.46
C SER A 401 -23.20 -3.35 11.01
N PRO A 402 -24.10 -2.91 10.15
CA PRO A 402 -24.03 -3.19 8.72
C PRO A 402 -22.74 -2.71 8.06
N LYS A 403 -22.09 -1.67 8.59
CA LYS A 403 -20.81 -1.12 8.09
C LYS A 403 -19.64 -2.10 8.21
N GLN A 404 -19.74 -3.14 9.03
CA GLN A 404 -18.62 -4.06 9.23
C GLN A 404 -18.19 -4.84 7.97
N VAL A 405 -19.03 -4.86 6.95
CA VAL A 405 -18.77 -5.60 5.70
C VAL A 405 -17.75 -4.90 4.81
N VAL A 406 -17.69 -3.57 4.85
CA VAL A 406 -16.94 -2.73 3.91
C VAL A 406 -15.69 -2.13 4.55
N SER A 407 -14.74 -1.71 3.71
CA SER A 407 -13.55 -0.96 4.11
C SER A 407 -13.87 0.51 4.41
N VAL A 408 -12.89 1.24 4.94
CA VAL A 408 -13.04 2.66 5.27
C VAL A 408 -13.39 3.49 4.02
N ALA A 409 -12.71 3.28 2.89
CA ALA A 409 -12.97 4.04 1.66
C ALA A 409 -14.37 3.76 1.11
N ALA A 410 -14.82 2.52 1.12
CA ALA A 410 -16.17 2.15 0.71
C ALA A 410 -17.24 2.68 1.69
N ALA A 411 -16.94 2.71 2.98
CA ALA A 411 -17.85 3.24 4.01
C ALA A 411 -18.03 4.77 3.95
N LEU A 412 -17.21 5.49 3.19
CA LEU A 412 -17.35 6.94 2.96
C LEU A 412 -18.29 7.28 1.79
N ILE A 413 -18.80 6.30 1.06
CA ILE A 413 -19.75 6.52 -0.04
C ILE A 413 -21.17 6.54 0.51
N PRO A 414 -21.88 7.68 0.45
CA PRO A 414 -23.28 7.72 0.85
C PRO A 414 -24.13 6.96 -0.16
N PHE A 415 -25.23 6.36 0.27
CA PHE A 415 -26.12 5.55 -0.58
C PHE A 415 -25.41 4.44 -1.35
N LEU A 416 -24.38 3.83 -0.75
CA LEU A 416 -23.62 2.73 -1.35
C LEU A 416 -24.54 1.55 -1.76
N GLU A 417 -25.57 1.29 -1.00
CA GLU A 417 -26.56 0.24 -1.23
C GLU A 417 -27.36 0.42 -2.52
N HIS A 418 -27.38 1.62 -3.08
CA HIS A 418 -28.07 1.96 -4.32
C HIS A 418 -27.14 2.01 -5.55
N ASP A 419 -25.83 1.75 -5.37
CA ASP A 419 -24.84 1.74 -6.41
C ASP A 419 -24.45 0.31 -6.79
N ASP A 420 -24.20 0.07 -8.07
CA ASP A 420 -23.61 -1.19 -8.53
C ASP A 420 -22.20 -1.37 -7.93
N ALA A 421 -21.86 -2.62 -7.62
CA ALA A 421 -20.57 -2.96 -6.99
C ALA A 421 -19.37 -2.51 -7.82
N ASN A 422 -19.45 -2.61 -9.16
CA ASN A 422 -18.37 -2.17 -10.05
C ASN A 422 -18.14 -0.65 -9.95
N ARG A 423 -19.23 0.12 -9.83
CA ARG A 423 -19.14 1.58 -9.68
C ARG A 423 -18.71 2.01 -8.29
N ALA A 424 -19.15 1.31 -7.26
CA ALA A 424 -18.67 1.50 -5.90
C ALA A 424 -17.16 1.22 -5.78
N LEU A 425 -16.65 0.19 -6.47
CA LEU A 425 -15.22 -0.10 -6.58
C LEU A 425 -14.46 1.10 -7.20
N MET A 426 -14.94 1.62 -8.31
CA MET A 426 -14.34 2.80 -8.94
C MET A 426 -14.40 4.02 -8.02
N GLY A 427 -15.53 4.25 -7.35
CA GLY A 427 -15.72 5.36 -6.40
C GLY A 427 -14.77 5.29 -5.22
N SER A 428 -14.61 4.12 -4.60
CA SER A 428 -13.68 3.92 -3.48
C SER A 428 -12.23 4.14 -3.90
N ASN A 429 -11.84 3.65 -5.08
CA ASN A 429 -10.50 3.85 -5.63
C ASN A 429 -10.22 5.30 -5.98
N MET A 430 -11.20 6.04 -6.53
CA MET A 430 -11.04 7.45 -6.90
C MET A 430 -10.97 8.37 -5.68
N GLN A 431 -11.64 8.09 -4.57
CA GLN A 431 -11.48 8.84 -3.33
C GLN A 431 -10.02 8.87 -2.86
N ARG A 432 -9.26 7.81 -3.06
CA ARG A 432 -7.82 7.75 -2.74
C ARG A 432 -6.95 8.65 -3.63
N GLN A 433 -7.45 9.03 -4.81
CA GLN A 433 -6.74 9.88 -5.77
C GLN A 433 -7.13 11.37 -5.66
N ALA A 434 -8.00 11.73 -4.73
CA ALA A 434 -8.45 13.11 -4.53
C ALA A 434 -7.31 13.99 -4.02
N VAL A 435 -7.08 15.11 -4.70
CA VAL A 435 -6.02 16.08 -4.34
C VAL A 435 -6.49 16.97 -3.19
N PRO A 436 -5.66 17.25 -2.18
CA PRO A 436 -5.96 18.24 -1.16
C PRO A 436 -6.16 19.63 -1.76
N LEU A 437 -7.31 20.24 -1.50
CA LEU A 437 -7.66 21.56 -2.00
C LEU A 437 -7.17 22.66 -1.05
N LEU A 438 -6.98 23.87 -1.58
CA LEU A 438 -6.56 25.03 -0.81
C LEU A 438 -7.62 25.42 0.23
N ALA A 439 -8.88 25.49 -0.19
CA ALA A 439 -10.05 25.67 0.67
C ALA A 439 -10.83 24.37 0.73
N THR A 440 -10.87 23.75 1.88
CA THR A 440 -11.59 22.49 2.12
C THR A 440 -13.04 22.74 2.51
N GLU A 441 -13.92 21.81 2.21
CA GLU A 441 -15.34 21.86 2.58
C GLU A 441 -15.85 20.46 2.89
N ALA A 442 -16.45 20.29 4.06
CA ALA A 442 -17.05 19.02 4.43
C ALA A 442 -18.30 18.72 3.59
N PRO A 443 -18.57 17.47 3.23
CA PRO A 443 -19.74 17.12 2.44
C PRO A 443 -21.03 17.41 3.23
N PHE A 444 -22.06 17.92 2.54
CA PHE A 444 -23.39 18.08 3.13
C PHE A 444 -24.04 16.75 3.44
N ILE A 445 -23.76 15.75 2.61
CA ILE A 445 -24.23 14.38 2.80
C ILE A 445 -23.02 13.50 3.14
N GLY A 446 -22.91 13.16 4.42
CA GLY A 446 -21.84 12.30 4.93
C GLY A 446 -22.36 10.94 5.40
N THR A 447 -21.46 10.02 5.73
CA THR A 447 -21.78 8.67 6.24
C THR A 447 -21.51 8.53 7.75
N GLY A 448 -20.94 9.55 8.38
CA GLY A 448 -20.49 9.51 9.77
C GLY A 448 -19.10 8.90 9.97
N MET A 449 -18.49 8.35 8.92
CA MET A 449 -17.11 7.84 8.96
C MET A 449 -16.06 8.94 8.80
N GLU A 450 -16.42 10.10 8.31
CA GLU A 450 -15.48 11.18 7.96
C GLU A 450 -14.66 11.63 9.16
N LYS A 451 -15.31 11.84 10.32
CA LYS A 451 -14.64 12.24 11.55
C LYS A 451 -13.67 11.16 12.05
N LYS A 452 -14.10 9.90 12.04
CA LYS A 452 -13.27 8.78 12.49
C LYS A 452 -12.09 8.54 11.55
N ALA A 453 -12.31 8.61 10.24
CA ALA A 453 -11.25 8.51 9.24
C ALA A 453 -10.21 9.63 9.39
N ALA A 454 -10.63 10.86 9.66
CA ALA A 454 -9.74 11.99 9.92
C ALA A 454 -8.86 11.75 11.16
N GLN A 455 -9.45 11.28 12.27
CA GLN A 455 -8.71 10.98 13.49
C GLN A 455 -7.69 9.85 13.28
N ASP A 456 -8.12 8.74 12.69
CA ASP A 456 -7.31 7.53 12.54
C ASP A 456 -6.22 7.65 11.45
N SER A 457 -6.36 8.60 10.52
CA SER A 457 -5.32 8.88 9.51
C SER A 457 -4.00 9.37 10.11
N GLY A 458 -4.03 9.91 11.33
CA GLY A 458 -2.85 10.50 12.00
C GLY A 458 -2.35 11.80 11.37
N ARG A 459 -3.18 12.45 10.52
CA ARG A 459 -2.89 13.75 9.90
C ARG A 459 -3.59 14.91 10.57
N ALA A 460 -4.65 14.66 11.33
CA ALA A 460 -5.21 15.62 12.26
C ALA A 460 -4.34 15.74 13.50
N VAL A 461 -4.16 16.94 14.01
CA VAL A 461 -3.45 17.14 15.27
C VAL A 461 -4.45 16.97 16.42
N ILE A 462 -4.16 16.04 17.31
CA ILE A 462 -5.08 15.62 18.38
C ILE A 462 -4.48 16.02 19.72
N ALA A 463 -5.34 16.52 20.63
CA ALA A 463 -4.95 16.85 21.99
C ALA A 463 -4.51 15.61 22.78
N LYS A 464 -3.29 15.62 23.33
CA LYS A 464 -2.74 14.53 24.13
C LYS A 464 -3.38 14.46 25.53
N ASN A 465 -3.65 15.63 26.10
CA ASN A 465 -4.25 15.79 27.41
C ASN A 465 -5.45 16.76 27.34
N SER A 466 -6.29 16.73 28.38
CA SER A 466 -7.34 17.72 28.54
C SER A 466 -6.77 19.00 29.11
N GLY A 467 -7.28 20.17 28.67
CA GLY A 467 -6.76 21.46 29.12
C GLY A 467 -7.39 22.65 28.44
N ILE A 468 -6.82 23.82 28.65
CA ILE A 468 -7.25 25.09 28.07
C ILE A 468 -6.21 25.55 27.03
N VAL A 469 -6.70 25.99 25.87
CA VAL A 469 -5.87 26.54 24.80
C VAL A 469 -5.44 27.97 25.18
N VAL A 470 -4.16 28.13 25.37
CA VAL A 470 -3.61 29.40 25.85
C VAL A 470 -3.06 30.26 24.71
N TYR A 471 -2.47 29.62 23.72
CA TYR A 471 -1.90 30.29 22.56
C TYR A 471 -2.17 29.55 21.26
N VAL A 472 -2.53 30.30 20.23
CA VAL A 472 -2.74 29.77 18.87
C VAL A 472 -2.17 30.74 17.85
N ASP A 473 -1.28 30.27 17.03
CA ASP A 473 -0.88 30.93 15.80
C ASP A 473 -0.88 29.94 14.62
N ALA A 474 -0.44 30.37 13.45
CA ALA A 474 -0.42 29.52 12.27
C ALA A 474 0.53 28.31 12.38
N GLU A 475 1.52 28.37 13.25
CA GLU A 475 2.58 27.35 13.36
C GLU A 475 2.55 26.60 14.70
N THR A 476 1.92 27.17 15.72
CA THR A 476 2.01 26.63 17.09
C THR A 476 0.69 26.71 17.83
N ILE A 477 0.32 25.65 18.54
CA ILE A 477 -0.76 25.63 19.52
C ILE A 477 -0.18 25.22 20.86
N ILE A 478 -0.51 25.96 21.93
CA ILE A 478 -0.08 25.68 23.28
C ILE A 478 -1.30 25.44 24.17
N ILE A 479 -1.34 24.30 24.85
CA ILE A 479 -2.41 23.89 25.74
C ILE A 479 -1.87 23.74 27.14
N LEU A 480 -2.50 24.38 28.12
CA LEU A 480 -2.26 24.18 29.53
C LEU A 480 -3.11 23.03 30.04
N ASN A 481 -2.47 21.96 30.48
CA ASN A 481 -3.13 20.74 30.90
C ASN A 481 -3.84 20.91 32.27
N ASP A 482 -4.92 20.19 32.47
CA ASP A 482 -5.63 20.14 33.77
C ASP A 482 -4.86 19.34 34.86
N ASN A 483 -3.73 18.71 34.50
CA ASN A 483 -2.91 17.92 35.43
C ASN A 483 -2.04 18.85 36.29
N ASN A 484 -2.32 18.93 37.59
CA ASN A 484 -1.50 19.67 38.55
C ASN A 484 -0.22 18.91 38.89
N SER A 485 0.81 18.95 38.06
CA SER A 485 2.15 18.53 38.42
C SER A 485 2.97 19.74 38.87
N ASP A 486 3.85 19.54 39.85
CA ASP A 486 4.70 20.63 40.39
C ASP A 486 5.70 21.18 39.38
N ASN A 487 5.88 20.52 38.24
CA ASN A 487 6.72 20.94 37.13
C ASN A 487 5.87 21.61 36.03
N ILE A 488 6.05 22.88 35.83
CA ILE A 488 5.39 23.67 34.75
C ILE A 488 5.58 23.06 33.38
N LYS A 489 6.71 22.39 33.11
CA LYS A 489 7.01 21.71 31.84
C LYS A 489 6.10 20.51 31.55
N ASP A 490 5.64 19.83 32.59
CA ASP A 490 4.76 18.65 32.46
C ASP A 490 3.29 19.05 32.33
N ASN A 491 2.97 20.33 32.62
CA ASN A 491 1.62 20.87 32.52
C ASN A 491 1.31 21.55 31.20
N VAL A 492 2.26 21.61 30.26
CA VAL A 492 2.09 22.33 29.00
C VAL A 492 2.37 21.42 27.81
N ASP A 493 1.38 21.28 26.95
CA ASP A 493 1.50 20.61 25.66
C ASP A 493 1.73 21.62 24.53
N ILE A 494 2.80 21.44 23.79
CA ILE A 494 3.15 22.29 22.65
C ILE A 494 3.02 21.49 21.36
N TYR A 495 2.24 22.02 20.41
CA TYR A 495 2.00 21.42 19.11
C TYR A 495 2.55 22.31 18.01
N ASN A 496 3.54 21.81 17.26
CA ASN A 496 4.09 22.52 16.09
C ASN A 496 3.38 22.03 14.84
N LEU A 497 2.72 22.93 14.14
CA LEU A 497 1.95 22.65 12.94
C LEU A 497 2.85 22.64 11.70
N LYS A 498 2.64 21.64 10.85
CA LYS A 498 3.39 21.50 9.59
C LYS A 498 2.76 22.39 8.52
N LYS A 499 3.56 23.29 7.94
CA LYS A 499 3.11 24.22 6.91
C LYS A 499 3.73 23.84 5.57
N PHE A 500 2.89 23.62 4.56
CA PHE A 500 3.28 23.36 3.17
C PHE A 500 4.42 22.34 3.00
N LYS A 501 4.35 21.22 3.73
CA LYS A 501 5.32 20.13 3.59
C LYS A 501 4.95 19.26 2.40
N ARG A 502 5.93 18.95 1.54
CA ARG A 502 5.75 18.03 0.40
C ARG A 502 5.42 16.61 0.84
N THR A 503 4.48 15.98 0.16
CA THR A 503 4.18 14.54 0.27
C THR A 503 4.92 13.73 -0.80
N ASN A 504 4.82 12.42 -0.73
CA ASN A 504 5.43 11.52 -1.71
C ASN A 504 4.91 11.71 -3.15
N GLN A 505 3.67 12.16 -3.31
CA GLN A 505 3.03 12.42 -4.60
C GLN A 505 2.95 13.92 -4.94
N ASP A 506 3.88 14.71 -4.41
CA ASP A 506 4.00 16.16 -4.66
C ASP A 506 2.79 17.00 -4.22
N THR A 507 1.86 16.43 -3.46
CA THR A 507 0.81 17.15 -2.76
C THR A 507 1.35 17.82 -1.50
N THR A 508 0.55 18.66 -0.84
CA THR A 508 0.99 19.43 0.33
C THR A 508 0.29 19.02 1.60
N ILE A 509 1.04 18.94 2.68
CA ILE A 509 0.53 18.88 4.04
C ILE A 509 0.57 20.32 4.59
N ASN A 510 -0.60 20.84 4.92
CA ASN A 510 -0.76 22.13 5.55
C ASN A 510 -1.75 22.00 6.70
N GLU A 511 -1.25 22.05 7.92
CA GLU A 511 -2.06 21.93 9.13
C GLU A 511 -2.61 23.31 9.51
N LYS A 512 -3.91 23.39 9.81
CA LYS A 512 -4.63 24.64 10.15
C LYS A 512 -5.27 24.49 11.53
N PRO A 513 -5.06 25.41 12.48
CA PRO A 513 -5.71 25.37 13.78
C PRO A 513 -7.23 25.59 13.63
N ILE A 514 -8.02 24.81 14.38
CA ILE A 514 -9.48 24.96 14.47
C ILE A 514 -9.91 25.54 15.82
N VAL A 515 -9.06 25.45 16.83
CA VAL A 515 -9.32 25.95 18.18
C VAL A 515 -8.93 27.43 18.30
N LYS A 516 -9.57 28.13 19.19
CA LYS A 516 -9.28 29.52 19.54
C LYS A 516 -8.69 29.61 20.94
N ARG A 517 -8.02 30.71 21.22
CA ARG A 517 -7.52 31.01 22.58
C ARG A 517 -8.70 31.03 23.56
N GLY A 518 -8.56 30.31 24.67
CA GLY A 518 -9.57 30.17 25.70
C GLY A 518 -10.50 28.96 25.56
N ASP A 519 -10.43 28.24 24.44
CA ASP A 519 -11.25 27.03 24.26
C ASP A 519 -10.76 25.90 25.19
N ARG A 520 -11.70 25.16 25.75
CA ARG A 520 -11.41 23.97 26.54
C ARG A 520 -11.48 22.75 25.67
N VAL A 521 -10.39 21.96 25.66
CA VAL A 521 -10.24 20.75 24.88
C VAL A 521 -10.13 19.53 25.78
N LYS A 522 -10.66 18.41 25.32
CA LYS A 522 -10.53 17.10 25.99
C LYS A 522 -9.44 16.28 25.30
N LYS A 523 -8.87 15.32 26.05
CA LYS A 523 -7.98 14.33 25.45
C LYS A 523 -8.65 13.62 24.28
N GLY A 524 -8.03 13.62 23.12
CA GLY A 524 -8.56 13.01 21.91
C GLY A 524 -9.32 13.96 20.96
N ASP A 525 -9.56 15.21 21.35
CA ASP A 525 -10.16 16.21 20.46
C ASP A 525 -9.18 16.67 19.40
N ILE A 526 -9.71 16.94 18.19
CA ILE A 526 -8.92 17.48 17.10
C ILE A 526 -8.74 18.98 17.34
N ILE A 527 -7.50 19.43 17.39
CA ILE A 527 -7.12 20.84 17.61
C ILE A 527 -6.66 21.56 16.36
N ALA A 528 -6.16 20.80 15.37
CA ALA A 528 -5.83 21.35 14.06
C ALA A 528 -6.19 20.37 12.94
N ASP A 529 -6.72 20.91 11.85
CA ASP A 529 -7.03 20.17 10.64
C ASP A 529 -5.77 19.89 9.82
N GLY A 530 -5.66 18.67 9.31
CA GLY A 530 -4.66 18.29 8.32
C GLY A 530 -5.09 18.62 6.88
N PRO A 531 -4.36 18.10 5.88
CA PRO A 531 -4.76 18.20 4.48
C PRO A 531 -6.11 17.50 4.26
N SER A 532 -6.93 18.02 3.36
CA SER A 532 -8.26 17.46 3.05
C SER A 532 -9.13 17.26 4.29
N MET A 533 -9.13 18.21 5.21
CA MET A 533 -9.97 18.18 6.41
C MET A 533 -10.65 19.55 6.60
N ASP A 534 -11.85 19.52 7.17
CA ASP A 534 -12.61 20.70 7.55
C ASP A 534 -13.31 20.44 8.89
N LYS A 535 -12.94 21.23 9.92
CA LYS A 535 -13.47 21.14 11.29
C LYS A 535 -13.42 19.72 11.87
N GLY A 536 -12.33 18.99 11.60
CA GLY A 536 -12.11 17.64 12.07
C GLY A 536 -12.81 16.55 11.27
N GLU A 537 -13.45 16.85 10.17
CA GLU A 537 -14.05 15.90 9.23
C GLU A 537 -13.22 15.77 7.96
N LEU A 538 -13.16 14.58 7.38
CA LEU A 538 -12.49 14.35 6.11
C LEU A 538 -13.23 15.06 4.97
N SER A 539 -12.52 15.89 4.22
CA SER A 539 -13.05 16.76 3.17
C SER A 539 -12.25 16.64 1.89
N LEU A 540 -12.56 15.62 1.07
CA LEU A 540 -11.83 15.28 -0.14
C LEU A 540 -12.20 16.16 -1.36
N GLY A 541 -13.28 16.91 -1.31
CA GLY A 541 -13.80 17.67 -2.45
C GLY A 541 -14.61 18.89 -2.06
N LYS A 542 -15.54 19.26 -2.92
CA LYS A 542 -16.43 20.42 -2.81
C LYS A 542 -17.88 20.09 -3.12
N ASN A 543 -18.80 20.72 -2.41
CA ASN A 543 -20.23 20.67 -2.73
C ASN A 543 -20.54 21.65 -3.86
N VAL A 544 -20.94 21.15 -5.02
CA VAL A 544 -21.23 21.94 -6.22
C VAL A 544 -22.66 21.72 -6.69
N LEU A 545 -23.29 22.77 -7.24
CA LEU A 545 -24.63 22.70 -7.82
C LEU A 545 -24.55 22.08 -9.21
N VAL A 546 -25.15 20.93 -9.39
CA VAL A 546 -25.08 20.12 -10.61
C VAL A 546 -26.43 20.06 -11.30
N ALA A 547 -26.46 20.20 -12.61
CA ALA A 547 -27.60 19.89 -13.46
C ALA A 547 -27.29 18.67 -14.35
N PHE A 548 -28.23 17.73 -14.41
CA PHE A 548 -28.13 16.57 -15.28
C PHE A 548 -28.88 16.81 -16.59
N MET A 549 -28.19 17.34 -17.58
CA MET A 549 -28.75 17.65 -18.88
C MET A 549 -27.70 17.58 -19.99
N PRO A 550 -28.04 17.18 -21.22
CA PRO A 550 -27.13 17.34 -22.35
C PRO A 550 -27.00 18.84 -22.69
N TRP A 551 -25.80 19.27 -23.04
CA TRP A 551 -25.56 20.67 -23.37
C TRP A 551 -24.66 20.81 -24.60
N HIS A 552 -25.25 21.09 -25.76
CA HIS A 552 -24.58 21.34 -27.04
C HIS A 552 -23.49 20.31 -27.43
N GLY A 553 -23.55 19.10 -26.92
CA GLY A 553 -22.54 18.05 -27.15
C GLY A 553 -21.24 18.18 -26.36
N TYR A 554 -21.04 19.25 -25.59
CA TYR A 554 -19.80 19.45 -24.83
C TYR A 554 -19.67 18.56 -23.59
N ASN A 555 -20.72 17.87 -23.20
CA ASN A 555 -20.70 16.89 -22.11
C ASN A 555 -20.96 15.45 -22.59
N TYR A 556 -20.69 15.19 -23.88
CA TYR A 556 -20.75 13.84 -24.45
C TYR A 556 -19.68 12.91 -23.85
N GLU A 557 -20.02 11.65 -23.62
CA GLU A 557 -19.10 10.59 -23.10
C GLU A 557 -18.30 11.02 -21.86
N ASP A 558 -19.00 11.37 -20.78
CA ASP A 558 -18.41 11.75 -19.48
C ASP A 558 -17.61 13.05 -19.46
N ALA A 559 -17.72 13.85 -20.49
CA ALA A 559 -17.19 15.20 -20.46
C ALA A 559 -18.00 16.08 -19.48
N ILE A 560 -17.34 16.97 -18.79
CA ILE A 560 -17.90 17.82 -17.75
C ILE A 560 -17.80 19.28 -18.20
N ILE A 561 -18.89 20.03 -18.09
CA ILE A 561 -18.88 21.48 -18.25
C ILE A 561 -18.89 22.11 -16.88
N ILE A 562 -18.00 23.06 -16.66
CA ILE A 562 -17.90 23.80 -15.40
C ILE A 562 -18.09 25.29 -15.62
N SER A 563 -18.61 25.97 -14.60
CA SER A 563 -18.74 27.42 -14.57
C SER A 563 -17.41 28.12 -14.25
N GLU A 564 -17.15 29.26 -14.86
CA GLU A 564 -16.02 30.13 -14.54
C GLU A 564 -16.03 30.60 -13.06
N ASN A 565 -17.20 30.61 -12.41
CA ASN A 565 -17.33 30.93 -11.01
C ASN A 565 -16.46 30.03 -10.12
N LEU A 566 -16.38 28.71 -10.44
CA LEU A 566 -15.52 27.77 -9.73
C LEU A 566 -14.03 28.14 -9.84
N LEU A 567 -13.65 28.71 -10.97
CA LEU A 567 -12.29 29.18 -11.22
C LEU A 567 -11.97 30.49 -10.47
N LYS A 568 -12.92 31.44 -10.48
CA LYS A 568 -12.81 32.74 -9.79
C LYS A 568 -12.70 32.55 -8.27
N ASN A 569 -13.49 31.64 -7.70
CA ASN A 569 -13.55 31.40 -6.26
C ASN A 569 -12.47 30.45 -5.75
N ASP A 570 -11.50 30.04 -6.56
CA ASP A 570 -10.47 29.06 -6.22
C ASP A 570 -11.04 27.74 -5.65
N THR A 571 -12.22 27.29 -6.12
CA THR A 571 -12.97 26.17 -5.54
C THR A 571 -12.20 24.86 -5.63
N PHE A 572 -11.59 24.55 -6.77
CA PHE A 572 -10.78 23.35 -7.00
C PHE A 572 -9.28 23.66 -7.15
N THR A 573 -8.82 24.71 -6.52
CA THR A 573 -7.40 25.07 -6.55
C THR A 573 -6.60 24.23 -5.57
N SER A 574 -5.46 23.72 -6.02
CA SER A 574 -4.55 22.90 -5.22
C SER A 574 -3.12 23.46 -5.29
N VAL A 575 -2.34 23.20 -4.27
CA VAL A 575 -0.92 23.55 -4.18
C VAL A 575 -0.09 22.28 -4.28
N HIS A 576 0.87 22.27 -5.20
CA HIS A 576 1.79 21.17 -5.42
C HIS A 576 3.22 21.63 -5.20
N ILE A 577 4.04 20.77 -4.58
CA ILE A 577 5.45 21.05 -4.32
C ILE A 577 6.27 19.96 -4.99
N GLU A 578 7.09 20.36 -5.95
CA GLU A 578 8.01 19.46 -6.65
C GLU A 578 9.44 19.67 -6.14
N GLU A 579 10.19 18.58 -5.94
CA GLU A 579 11.57 18.62 -5.49
C GLU A 579 12.53 18.23 -6.61
N TYR A 580 13.48 19.12 -6.91
CA TYR A 580 14.53 18.89 -7.88
C TYR A 580 15.87 18.70 -7.17
N ILE A 581 16.59 17.66 -7.54
CA ILE A 581 17.83 17.24 -6.89
C ILE A 581 18.96 17.29 -7.92
N ILE A 582 20.08 17.90 -7.54
CA ILE A 582 21.32 17.85 -8.30
C ILE A 582 22.47 17.44 -7.39
N GLU A 583 23.34 16.57 -7.93
CA GLU A 583 24.53 16.06 -7.25
C GLU A 583 25.79 16.52 -7.97
N ALA A 584 26.77 17.01 -7.24
CA ALA A 584 28.11 17.24 -7.75
C ALA A 584 29.00 16.05 -7.36
N ARG A 585 29.52 15.34 -8.36
CA ARG A 585 30.29 14.10 -8.22
C ARG A 585 31.74 14.30 -8.62
N ASP A 586 32.63 13.47 -8.10
CA ASP A 586 33.99 13.36 -8.61
C ASP A 586 33.98 12.53 -9.89
N THR A 587 34.43 13.13 -11.00
CA THR A 587 34.64 12.44 -12.28
C THR A 587 36.09 12.08 -12.45
N ARG A 588 36.44 11.19 -13.43
CA ARG A 588 37.82 10.79 -13.73
C ARG A 588 38.68 11.97 -14.24
N ILE A 589 38.06 13.03 -14.74
CA ILE A 589 38.73 14.19 -15.33
C ILE A 589 38.91 15.29 -14.26
N GLY A 590 38.06 15.36 -13.27
CA GLY A 590 38.06 16.36 -12.21
C GLY A 590 36.73 16.39 -11.46
N PRO A 591 36.64 17.09 -10.34
CA PRO A 591 35.38 17.23 -9.60
C PRO A 591 34.40 18.14 -10.35
N GLU A 592 33.12 17.80 -10.32
CA GLU A 592 32.05 18.72 -10.71
C GLU A 592 31.91 19.82 -9.67
N GLU A 593 31.65 21.03 -10.12
CA GLU A 593 31.50 22.17 -9.22
C GLU A 593 30.14 22.85 -9.39
N ILE A 594 29.55 23.27 -8.26
CA ILE A 594 28.35 24.09 -8.22
C ILE A 594 28.79 25.52 -8.07
N THR A 595 28.59 26.34 -9.12
CA THR A 595 29.06 27.72 -9.21
C THR A 595 28.08 28.58 -10.01
N ARG A 596 28.17 29.91 -9.80
CA ARG A 596 27.45 30.90 -10.61
C ARG A 596 28.14 31.14 -11.96
N ASP A 597 29.45 30.89 -12.06
CA ASP A 597 30.25 31.10 -13.27
C ASP A 597 30.01 29.98 -14.25
N ILE A 598 28.97 30.12 -15.06
CA ILE A 598 28.60 29.14 -16.09
C ILE A 598 28.99 29.69 -17.45
N PRO A 599 29.72 28.91 -18.28
CA PRO A 599 30.16 29.39 -19.60
C PRO A 599 28.96 29.60 -20.54
N ASN A 600 29.02 30.62 -21.39
CA ASN A 600 28.06 30.92 -22.46
C ASN A 600 26.63 31.28 -22.04
N ILE A 601 26.45 31.81 -20.83
CA ILE A 601 25.12 32.22 -20.31
C ILE A 601 25.13 33.72 -20.03
N GLY A 602 24.04 34.41 -20.47
CA GLY A 602 23.85 35.82 -20.21
C GLY A 602 23.53 36.14 -18.74
N GLU A 603 23.91 37.32 -18.27
CA GLU A 603 23.68 37.76 -16.88
C GLU A 603 22.20 37.75 -16.46
N ASP A 604 21.28 37.96 -17.41
CA ASP A 604 19.84 37.96 -17.14
C ASP A 604 19.36 36.59 -16.59
N SER A 605 19.92 35.51 -17.08
CA SER A 605 19.59 34.15 -16.59
C SER A 605 20.21 33.84 -15.22
N LEU A 606 21.18 34.66 -14.78
CA LEU A 606 21.90 34.47 -13.52
C LEU A 606 21.37 35.40 -12.40
N LYS A 607 20.40 36.29 -12.67
CA LYS A 607 19.88 37.25 -11.69
C LYS A 607 19.36 36.61 -10.40
N ASN A 608 18.67 35.50 -10.53
CA ASN A 608 18.04 34.79 -9.41
C ASN A 608 18.99 33.87 -8.64
N LEU A 609 20.23 33.72 -9.12
CA LEU A 609 21.24 32.88 -8.46
C LEU A 609 21.98 33.68 -7.39
N ASP A 610 22.29 33.00 -6.31
CA ASP A 610 23.16 33.49 -5.25
C ASP A 610 24.66 33.37 -5.66
N ALA A 611 25.57 33.84 -4.84
CA ALA A 611 27.02 33.75 -5.06
C ALA A 611 27.53 32.30 -5.19
N ASP A 612 26.85 31.35 -4.55
CA ASP A 612 27.19 29.91 -4.60
C ASP A 612 26.56 29.19 -5.84
N GLY A 613 25.90 29.93 -6.76
CA GLY A 613 25.26 29.38 -7.96
C GLY A 613 23.90 28.69 -7.69
N ILE A 614 23.28 28.93 -6.56
CA ILE A 614 21.99 28.35 -6.16
C ILE A 614 20.92 29.41 -6.22
N ILE A 615 19.70 29.07 -6.67
CA ILE A 615 18.60 30.02 -6.77
C ILE A 615 18.20 30.53 -5.38
N LYS A 616 17.69 31.76 -5.30
CA LYS A 616 17.21 32.35 -4.03
C LYS A 616 15.80 31.89 -3.69
N ILE A 617 15.53 31.70 -2.41
CA ILE A 617 14.18 31.43 -1.92
C ILE A 617 13.28 32.60 -2.22
N GLY A 618 12.03 32.34 -2.64
CA GLY A 618 11.05 33.35 -3.06
C GLY A 618 11.13 33.76 -4.52
N SER A 619 12.11 33.26 -5.29
CA SER A 619 12.20 33.55 -6.73
C SER A 619 11.09 32.84 -7.51
N TYR A 620 10.43 33.56 -8.40
CA TYR A 620 9.53 32.97 -9.38
C TYR A 620 10.34 32.40 -10.54
N VAL A 621 10.08 31.15 -10.91
CA VAL A 621 10.79 30.41 -11.95
C VAL A 621 9.87 30.00 -13.08
N LYS A 622 10.41 30.02 -14.30
CA LYS A 622 9.76 29.60 -15.55
C LYS A 622 10.53 28.44 -16.18
N PRO A 623 9.91 27.68 -17.12
CA PRO A 623 10.60 26.64 -17.85
C PRO A 623 11.90 27.16 -18.49
N GLY A 624 13.01 26.44 -18.28
CA GLY A 624 14.32 26.80 -18.80
C GLY A 624 15.19 27.65 -17.86
N ASP A 625 14.65 28.23 -16.79
CA ASP A 625 15.43 28.95 -15.79
C ASP A 625 16.38 28.03 -15.03
N ILE A 626 17.52 28.58 -14.61
CA ILE A 626 18.55 27.82 -13.89
C ILE A 626 18.20 27.81 -12.41
N LEU A 627 18.05 26.59 -11.85
CA LEU A 627 17.86 26.39 -10.41
C LEU A 627 19.18 26.29 -9.67
N VAL A 628 20.12 25.53 -10.21
CA VAL A 628 21.45 25.36 -9.65
C VAL A 628 22.45 25.32 -10.79
N GLY A 629 23.42 26.22 -10.77
CA GLY A 629 24.52 26.25 -11.73
C GLY A 629 25.52 25.17 -11.42
N LYS A 630 25.79 24.25 -12.37
CA LYS A 630 26.80 23.21 -12.27
C LYS A 630 27.62 23.16 -13.54
N ILE A 631 28.93 23.01 -13.37
CA ILE A 631 29.87 22.78 -14.45
C ILE A 631 30.53 21.43 -14.27
N THR A 632 30.68 20.69 -15.40
CA THR A 632 31.39 19.40 -15.48
C THR A 632 32.65 19.56 -16.30
N PRO A 633 33.83 19.14 -15.80
CA PRO A 633 35.08 19.19 -16.59
C PRO A 633 34.94 18.34 -17.85
N ASN A 634 35.37 18.87 -18.99
CA ASN A 634 35.29 18.21 -20.28
C ASN A 634 36.69 17.81 -20.77
N ALA A 635 36.83 16.60 -21.29
CA ALA A 635 38.11 16.20 -21.91
C ALA A 635 38.20 16.72 -23.36
N ALA A 636 39.28 17.30 -23.70
CA ALA A 636 39.56 17.83 -25.05
C ALA A 636 39.42 16.79 -26.19
N SER A 637 39.39 15.48 -25.84
CA SER A 637 39.19 14.39 -26.78
C SER A 637 37.78 14.19 -27.29
N ASN A 638 36.77 14.76 -26.63
CA ASN A 638 35.33 14.56 -26.92
C ASN A 638 34.73 15.70 -27.75
N LEU A 639 35.53 16.67 -28.19
CA LEU A 639 35.09 17.76 -29.05
C LEU A 639 34.87 17.27 -30.48
N THR A 640 33.75 17.65 -31.08
CA THR A 640 33.50 17.42 -32.51
C THR A 640 34.52 18.17 -33.35
N PRO A 641 34.78 17.77 -34.62
CA PRO A 641 35.71 18.46 -35.50
C PRO A 641 35.41 19.95 -35.69
N GLU A 642 34.12 20.30 -35.73
CA GLU A 642 33.58 21.68 -35.81
C GLU A 642 33.91 22.48 -34.55
N GLU A 643 33.70 21.88 -33.37
CA GLU A 643 34.02 22.51 -32.08
C GLU A 643 35.53 22.72 -31.93
N LYS A 644 36.37 21.77 -32.43
CA LYS A 644 37.81 21.94 -32.46
C LYS A 644 38.25 23.10 -33.36
N LEU A 645 37.56 23.30 -34.46
CA LEU A 645 37.86 24.39 -35.42
C LEU A 645 37.39 25.74 -34.85
N LEU A 646 36.25 25.81 -34.20
CA LEU A 646 35.76 27.00 -33.46
C LEU A 646 36.72 27.35 -32.31
N LYS A 647 37.21 26.35 -31.59
CA LYS A 647 38.22 26.52 -30.53
C LYS A 647 39.54 27.10 -31.06
N ALA A 648 39.96 26.69 -32.24
CA ALA A 648 41.15 27.23 -32.89
C ALA A 648 41.00 28.68 -33.39
N ILE A 649 39.75 29.08 -33.75
CA ILE A 649 39.46 30.41 -34.29
C ILE A 649 39.21 31.50 -33.18
N PHE A 650 38.52 31.08 -32.11
CA PHE A 650 38.01 32.00 -31.06
C PHE A 650 38.81 31.99 -29.74
N GLY A 651 39.85 31.18 -29.60
CA GLY A 651 40.73 31.15 -28.43
C GLY A 651 40.16 30.39 -27.20
N SER A 652 41.08 29.80 -26.46
CA SER A 652 40.88 28.66 -25.56
C SER A 652 40.30 28.85 -24.16
N LYS A 653 39.53 29.86 -23.87
CA LYS A 653 39.01 30.06 -22.48
C LYS A 653 37.60 29.55 -22.21
N ALA A 654 36.84 29.16 -23.22
CA ALA A 654 35.42 28.82 -23.06
C ALA A 654 35.09 27.31 -22.87
N ASP A 655 36.06 26.40 -23.06
CA ASP A 655 35.71 25.00 -23.30
C ASP A 655 36.31 23.97 -22.34
N GLU A 656 36.88 24.34 -21.22
CA GLU A 656 37.33 23.40 -20.20
C GLU A 656 36.23 22.79 -19.38
N ALA A 657 35.03 23.39 -19.41
CA ALA A 657 33.87 22.92 -18.63
C ALA A 657 32.57 22.96 -19.45
N LYS A 658 31.78 21.89 -19.34
CA LYS A 658 30.46 21.79 -19.95
C LYS A 658 29.39 22.23 -18.93
N ASP A 659 28.41 23.01 -19.41
CA ASP A 659 27.22 23.34 -18.61
C ASP A 659 26.39 22.08 -18.36
N SER A 660 26.23 21.71 -17.09
CA SER A 660 25.37 20.64 -16.62
C SER A 660 24.41 21.13 -15.51
N SER A 661 24.05 22.40 -15.57
CA SER A 661 23.16 23.05 -14.61
C SER A 661 21.77 22.42 -14.56
N LEU A 662 21.18 22.39 -13.38
CA LEU A 662 19.79 21.99 -13.19
C LEU A 662 18.89 23.14 -13.65
N ARG A 663 18.05 22.86 -14.64
CA ARG A 663 17.07 23.81 -15.18
C ARG A 663 15.66 23.34 -14.88
N VAL A 664 14.73 24.30 -14.81
CA VAL A 664 13.31 24.03 -14.66
C VAL A 664 12.81 23.28 -15.89
N PRO A 665 12.22 22.09 -15.73
CA PRO A 665 11.67 21.32 -16.85
C PRO A 665 10.53 22.03 -17.57
N PRO A 666 10.21 21.68 -18.83
CA PRO A 666 9.07 22.20 -19.55
C PRO A 666 7.75 21.95 -18.83
N GLY A 667 6.87 22.96 -18.81
CA GLY A 667 5.54 22.88 -18.19
C GLY A 667 5.51 23.13 -16.68
N ILE A 668 6.64 23.48 -16.06
CA ILE A 668 6.74 23.78 -14.64
C ILE A 668 7.04 25.25 -14.43
N GLU A 669 6.21 25.91 -13.66
CA GLU A 669 6.39 27.29 -13.21
C GLU A 669 5.94 27.39 -11.75
N GLY A 670 6.57 28.24 -10.97
CA GLY A 670 6.23 28.39 -9.57
C GLY A 670 7.22 29.23 -8.78
N ILE A 671 7.10 29.15 -7.49
CA ILE A 671 7.95 29.90 -6.54
C ILE A 671 8.82 28.92 -5.76
N VAL A 672 10.09 29.23 -5.64
CA VAL A 672 11.03 28.45 -4.81
C VAL A 672 10.75 28.71 -3.35
N ILE A 673 10.40 27.64 -2.61
CA ILE A 673 10.00 27.73 -1.20
C ILE A 673 11.05 27.23 -0.22
N ASP A 674 11.87 26.25 -0.62
CA ASP A 674 12.86 25.62 0.24
C ASP A 674 14.09 25.17 -0.54
N ILE A 675 15.27 25.28 0.08
CA ILE A 675 16.54 24.85 -0.51
C ILE A 675 17.34 24.13 0.57
N LYS A 676 17.72 22.88 0.31
CA LYS A 676 18.56 22.08 1.20
C LYS A 676 19.89 21.77 0.52
N VAL A 677 20.97 22.14 1.18
CA VAL A 677 22.34 21.94 0.68
C VAL A 677 23.07 20.99 1.62
N PHE A 678 23.54 19.86 1.09
CA PHE A 678 24.35 18.87 1.77
C PHE A 678 25.74 18.89 1.16
N SER A 679 26.79 19.09 1.96
CA SER A 679 28.16 19.11 1.49
C SER A 679 29.06 18.24 2.33
N ARG A 680 30.03 17.56 1.71
CA ARG A 680 31.05 16.79 2.40
C ARG A 680 32.03 17.75 3.07
N LYS A 681 32.47 17.42 4.29
CA LYS A 681 33.50 18.21 5.00
C LYS A 681 34.83 18.09 4.25
N GLU A 682 35.31 19.18 3.69
CA GLU A 682 36.68 19.26 3.16
C GLU A 682 37.68 19.33 4.31
N ARG A 683 38.58 18.37 4.38
CA ARG A 683 39.72 18.41 5.29
C ARG A 683 40.75 19.43 4.78
N GLY A 684 40.73 20.66 5.26
CA GLY A 684 41.95 21.42 5.31
C GLY A 684 42.05 22.82 4.69
N LYS A 685 41.14 23.44 3.96
CA LYS A 685 41.40 24.77 3.31
C LYS A 685 40.31 25.87 3.41
N ARG A 686 39.16 25.64 4.00
CA ARG A 686 38.09 26.68 4.12
C ARG A 686 37.65 27.01 5.55
N LYS A 687 38.52 26.81 6.56
CA LYS A 687 38.18 27.13 7.96
C LYS A 687 37.72 28.57 8.17
N ASN A 688 38.36 29.56 7.53
CA ASN A 688 38.07 30.97 7.80
C ASN A 688 36.68 31.45 7.28
N LYS A 689 36.27 31.04 6.07
CA LYS A 689 34.94 31.40 5.54
C LYS A 689 33.79 30.70 6.29
N GLU A 690 34.01 29.50 6.78
CA GLU A 690 33.02 28.78 7.57
C GLU A 690 32.89 29.33 8.99
N GLU A 691 34.00 29.72 9.58
CA GLU A 691 34.02 30.37 10.90
C GLU A 691 33.32 31.72 10.83
N GLU A 692 33.49 32.51 9.76
CA GLU A 692 32.76 33.76 9.52
C GLU A 692 31.24 33.54 9.33
N LYS A 693 30.83 32.51 8.58
CA LYS A 693 29.42 32.14 8.44
C LYS A 693 28.79 31.69 9.78
N ILE A 694 29.51 30.86 10.54
CA ILE A 694 29.06 30.44 11.86
C ILE A 694 29.00 31.63 12.82
N GLU A 695 29.94 32.58 12.72
CA GLU A 695 29.96 33.76 13.54
C GLU A 695 28.80 34.73 13.19
N LYS A 696 28.47 34.88 11.91
CA LYS A 696 27.26 35.60 11.47
C LYS A 696 25.98 34.97 12.01
N LEU A 697 25.83 33.67 11.86
CA LEU A 697 24.68 32.90 12.41
C LEU A 697 24.60 33.03 13.94
N LYS A 698 25.73 33.03 14.65
CA LYS A 698 25.74 33.29 16.07
C LYS A 698 25.29 34.70 16.43
N LYS A 699 25.70 35.71 15.66
CA LYS A 699 25.25 37.11 15.84
C LYS A 699 23.77 37.22 15.63
N GLU A 700 23.23 36.66 14.54
CA GLU A 700 21.78 36.60 14.25
C GLU A 700 20.99 35.89 15.34
N LYS A 701 21.50 34.75 15.83
CA LYS A 701 20.90 34.05 16.96
C LYS A 701 20.83 34.93 18.20
N ASN A 702 21.94 35.58 18.56
CA ASN A 702 22.02 36.39 19.76
C ASN A 702 21.13 37.62 19.65
N GLN A 703 20.99 38.19 18.45
CA GLN A 703 20.08 39.31 18.18
C GLN A 703 18.63 38.88 18.36
N LYS A 704 18.20 37.75 17.75
CA LYS A 704 16.85 37.19 17.93
C LYS A 704 16.54 36.88 19.38
N LEU A 705 17.50 36.34 20.13
CA LEU A 705 17.35 36.06 21.57
C LEU A 705 17.19 37.35 22.38
N LEU A 706 17.95 38.41 22.06
CA LEU A 706 17.85 39.70 22.73
C LEU A 706 16.49 40.38 22.43
N GLU A 707 16.03 40.34 21.20
CA GLU A 707 14.71 40.85 20.79
C GLU A 707 13.59 40.11 21.53
N LEU A 708 13.69 38.76 21.63
CA LEU A 708 12.75 37.95 22.40
C LEU A 708 12.74 38.29 23.88
N GLU A 709 13.92 38.52 24.49
CA GLU A 709 14.05 38.89 25.90
C GLU A 709 13.45 40.28 26.16
N ASN A 710 13.67 41.23 25.29
CA ASN A 710 13.09 42.55 25.40
C ASN A 710 11.56 42.55 25.26
N SER A 711 11.01 41.76 24.30
CA SER A 711 9.57 41.55 24.13
C SER A 711 8.94 40.91 25.36
N HIS A 712 9.58 39.90 25.92
CA HIS A 712 9.18 39.23 27.16
C HIS A 712 9.09 40.18 28.35
N LYS A 713 10.13 40.99 28.59
CA LYS A 713 10.14 42.01 29.65
C LYS A 713 9.06 43.07 29.49
N SER A 714 8.86 43.50 28.25
CA SER A 714 7.80 44.49 27.92
C SER A 714 6.41 43.97 28.23
N TYR A 715 6.16 42.69 27.89
CA TYR A 715 4.86 42.04 28.08
C TYR A 715 4.57 41.75 29.55
N LEU A 716 5.59 41.36 30.33
CA LEU A 716 5.47 41.17 31.76
C LEU A 716 5.09 42.50 32.47
N ASN A 717 5.71 43.62 32.06
CA ASN A 717 5.36 44.92 32.58
C ASN A 717 3.93 45.36 32.19
N GLU A 718 3.46 45.00 31.01
CA GLU A 718 2.07 45.25 30.61
C GLU A 718 1.05 44.45 31.44
N ILE A 719 1.37 43.17 31.78
CA ILE A 719 0.50 42.31 32.61
C ILE A 719 0.42 42.86 34.01
N GLU A 720 1.55 43.29 34.60
CA GLU A 720 1.57 43.93 35.93
C GLU A 720 0.72 45.17 36.04
N ASN A 721 0.64 45.99 34.96
CA ASN A 721 -0.09 47.23 34.89
C ASN A 721 -1.59 47.05 34.52
N LYS A 722 -2.03 45.85 34.12
CA LYS A 722 -3.45 45.57 33.83
C LYS A 722 -4.27 45.35 35.11
N ASN A 723 -5.48 45.93 35.15
CA ASN A 723 -6.44 45.76 36.26
C ASN A 723 -7.22 44.44 36.08
N ILE A 724 -6.57 43.32 36.38
CA ILE A 724 -7.12 41.96 36.26
C ILE A 724 -7.00 41.26 37.62
N SER A 725 -7.77 40.23 37.89
CA SER A 725 -7.70 39.45 39.15
C SER A 725 -6.29 38.89 39.40
N LYS A 726 -5.90 38.72 40.66
CA LYS A 726 -4.57 38.22 41.00
C LYS A 726 -4.27 36.84 40.42
N GLU A 727 -5.28 35.98 40.40
CA GLU A 727 -5.18 34.63 39.85
C GLU A 727 -4.99 34.63 38.32
N GLU A 728 -5.68 35.52 37.59
CA GLU A 728 -5.49 35.71 36.15
C GLU A 728 -4.10 36.30 35.83
N LYS A 729 -3.56 37.20 36.66
CA LYS A 729 -2.20 37.72 36.48
C LYS A 729 -1.14 36.61 36.62
N GLU A 730 -1.23 35.81 37.68
CA GLU A 730 -0.33 34.67 37.90
C GLU A 730 -0.36 33.69 36.75
N ASN A 731 -1.54 33.37 36.24
CA ASN A 731 -1.72 32.50 35.06
C ASN A 731 -1.08 33.10 33.79
N LEU A 732 -1.29 34.41 33.53
CA LEU A 732 -0.70 35.09 32.38
C LEU A 732 0.82 35.20 32.47
N ILE A 733 1.37 35.42 33.64
CA ILE A 733 2.84 35.44 33.86
C ILE A 733 3.43 34.05 33.67
N ALA A 734 2.79 33.02 34.21
CA ALA A 734 3.23 31.64 34.03
C ALA A 734 3.25 31.25 32.56
N PHE A 735 2.20 31.67 31.81
CA PHE A 735 2.10 31.43 30.39
C PHE A 735 3.22 32.13 29.60
N GLU A 736 3.45 33.42 29.85
CA GLU A 736 4.47 34.18 29.13
C GLU A 736 5.88 33.64 29.37
N ASN A 737 6.15 33.14 30.56
CA ASN A 737 7.40 32.48 30.88
C ASN A 737 7.57 31.16 30.06
N VAL A 738 6.50 30.38 29.90
CA VAL A 738 6.53 29.15 29.11
C VAL A 738 6.71 29.46 27.62
N TYR A 739 6.01 30.48 27.11
CA TYR A 739 6.15 30.94 25.75
C TYR A 739 7.57 31.44 25.43
N TYR A 740 8.16 32.22 26.33
CA TYR A 740 9.53 32.69 26.23
C TYR A 740 10.53 31.53 26.17
N GLU A 741 10.44 30.55 27.08
CA GLU A 741 11.31 29.38 27.08
C GLU A 741 11.16 28.52 25.82
N PHE A 742 9.93 28.40 25.32
CA PHE A 742 9.66 27.68 24.08
C PHE A 742 10.29 28.37 22.86
N LYS A 743 10.07 29.67 22.69
CA LYS A 743 10.66 30.43 21.59
C LYS A 743 12.18 30.44 21.65
N LYS A 744 12.74 30.49 22.81
CA LYS A 744 14.18 30.37 23.04
C LYS A 744 14.71 29.01 22.58
N GLN A 745 14.05 27.91 22.97
CA GLN A 745 14.38 26.55 22.52
C GLN A 745 14.22 26.39 21.00
N GLN A 746 13.21 27.00 20.39
CA GLN A 746 12.99 26.98 18.95
C GLN A 746 14.15 27.66 18.21
N ILE A 747 14.57 28.84 18.64
CA ILE A 747 15.73 29.56 18.11
C ILE A 747 17.01 28.73 18.28
N GLU A 748 17.19 28.07 19.40
CA GLU A 748 18.35 27.20 19.66
C GLU A 748 18.37 25.95 18.77
N MET A 749 17.22 25.31 18.55
CA MET A 749 17.09 24.16 17.65
C MET A 749 17.29 24.56 16.18
N GLU A 750 16.75 25.70 15.76
CA GLU A 750 16.96 26.26 14.43
C GLU A 750 18.45 26.47 14.14
N PHE A 751 19.16 27.07 15.07
CA PHE A 751 20.61 27.23 15.01
C PHE A 751 21.38 25.91 15.02
N LYS A 752 20.96 24.93 15.81
CA LYS A 752 21.54 23.59 15.85
C LYS A 752 21.35 22.86 14.54
N ASN A 753 20.15 22.96 13.92
CA ASN A 753 19.83 22.37 12.65
C ASN A 753 20.63 23.00 11.50
N LEU A 754 20.77 24.35 11.50
CA LEU A 754 21.62 25.07 10.54
C LEU A 754 23.11 24.67 10.66
N LYS A 755 23.55 24.34 11.86
CA LYS A 755 24.91 23.85 12.12
C LYS A 755 25.08 22.36 11.76
N GLN A 756 24.03 21.53 11.87
CA GLN A 756 24.07 20.09 11.63
C GLN A 756 23.84 19.69 10.15
N ASN A 757 23.49 20.62 9.25
CA ASN A 757 23.27 20.33 7.82
C ASN A 757 24.52 19.88 7.05
N LYS A 758 25.58 19.48 7.75
CA LYS A 758 26.79 18.84 7.21
C LYS A 758 26.76 17.36 7.60
N SER A 759 26.11 16.54 6.79
CA SER A 759 26.12 15.09 7.01
C SER A 759 27.37 14.47 6.39
N ASP A 760 28.10 13.68 7.18
CA ASP A 760 29.16 12.78 6.69
C ASP A 760 28.57 11.59 5.89
N ASP A 761 27.25 11.54 5.68
CA ASP A 761 26.49 10.43 5.08
C ASP A 761 26.22 10.57 3.58
N LEU A 762 26.99 11.39 2.87
CA LEU A 762 26.87 11.46 1.41
C LEU A 762 27.40 10.18 0.76
N PRO A 763 26.76 9.70 -0.34
CA PRO A 763 27.23 8.54 -1.07
C PRO A 763 28.71 8.69 -1.49
N PRO A 764 29.46 7.59 -1.60
CA PRO A 764 30.85 7.65 -2.05
C PRO A 764 30.96 8.34 -3.41
N GLY A 765 31.91 9.29 -3.54
CA GLY A 765 32.13 10.05 -4.79
C GLY A 765 31.21 11.24 -5.00
N VAL A 766 30.29 11.54 -4.09
CA VAL A 766 29.44 12.75 -4.14
C VAL A 766 29.99 13.80 -3.18
N ASN A 767 30.21 15.02 -3.67
CA ASN A 767 30.77 16.13 -2.90
C ASN A 767 29.68 17.05 -2.34
N LYS A 768 28.65 17.32 -3.12
CA LYS A 768 27.55 18.24 -2.75
C LYS A 768 26.23 17.77 -3.36
N ILE A 769 25.17 17.83 -2.58
CA ILE A 769 23.79 17.60 -3.06
C ILE A 769 23.01 18.88 -2.77
N VAL A 770 22.29 19.38 -3.75
CA VAL A 770 21.36 20.51 -3.60
C VAL A 770 19.97 20.02 -3.98
N LYS A 771 19.02 20.25 -3.09
CA LYS A 771 17.61 19.98 -3.29
C LYS A 771 16.86 21.30 -3.30
N VAL A 772 16.10 21.56 -4.36
CA VAL A 772 15.31 22.78 -4.54
C VAL A 772 13.84 22.38 -4.62
N SER A 773 13.01 22.99 -3.78
CA SER A 773 11.56 22.74 -3.75
C SER A 773 10.83 23.93 -4.40
N ILE A 774 10.00 23.65 -5.40
CA ILE A 774 9.19 24.61 -6.12
C ILE A 774 7.72 24.37 -5.81
N ALA A 775 7.01 25.41 -5.37
CA ALA A 775 5.57 25.37 -5.14
C ALA A 775 4.82 25.95 -6.33
N LYS A 776 3.81 25.23 -6.80
CA LYS A 776 2.91 25.66 -7.87
C LYS A 776 1.46 25.64 -7.37
N LYS A 777 0.75 26.75 -7.57
CA LYS A 777 -0.71 26.83 -7.36
C LYS A 777 -1.40 26.41 -8.66
N ARG A 778 -2.17 25.33 -8.64
CA ARG A 778 -2.86 24.81 -9.81
C ARG A 778 -4.36 25.04 -9.68
N LYS A 779 -4.92 25.91 -10.52
CA LYS A 779 -6.36 26.07 -10.71
C LYS A 779 -6.90 24.93 -11.57
N ILE A 780 -8.21 24.72 -11.53
CA ILE A 780 -8.84 23.76 -12.44
C ILE A 780 -8.73 24.24 -13.87
N SER A 781 -8.43 23.36 -14.79
CA SER A 781 -8.27 23.65 -16.22
C SER A 781 -9.01 22.63 -17.09
N ILE A 782 -9.19 22.97 -18.37
CA ILE A 782 -9.74 22.04 -19.36
C ILE A 782 -8.80 20.84 -19.47
N GLY A 783 -9.36 19.64 -19.41
CA GLY A 783 -8.61 18.38 -19.42
C GLY A 783 -8.32 17.79 -18.04
N ASP A 784 -8.59 18.53 -16.96
CA ASP A 784 -8.49 17.99 -15.61
C ASP A 784 -9.62 17.01 -15.31
N LYS A 785 -9.34 15.99 -14.52
CA LYS A 785 -10.29 14.96 -14.17
C LYS A 785 -10.99 15.27 -12.86
N LEU A 786 -12.31 15.27 -12.88
CA LEU A 786 -13.17 15.35 -11.71
C LEU A 786 -13.93 14.04 -11.51
N SER A 787 -14.30 13.74 -10.29
CA SER A 787 -15.19 12.61 -9.96
C SER A 787 -16.06 12.92 -8.75
N GLY A 788 -17.24 12.31 -8.70
CA GLY A 788 -18.00 12.17 -7.46
C GLY A 788 -17.53 10.93 -6.68
N ARG A 789 -18.28 10.58 -5.62
CA ARG A 789 -18.02 9.40 -4.78
C ARG A 789 -18.60 8.09 -5.34
N HIS A 790 -19.46 8.16 -6.37
CA HIS A 790 -20.24 7.05 -6.91
C HIS A 790 -19.65 6.43 -8.19
N GLY A 791 -18.36 6.60 -8.43
CA GLY A 791 -17.72 6.12 -9.64
C GLY A 791 -18.04 6.95 -10.89
N ASN A 792 -18.71 8.08 -10.75
CA ASN A 792 -18.98 9.04 -11.81
C ASN A 792 -17.76 9.91 -12.07
N LYS A 793 -16.93 9.51 -13.00
CA LYS A 793 -15.72 10.21 -13.40
C LYS A 793 -15.93 10.96 -14.71
N GLY A 794 -15.27 12.09 -14.86
CA GLY A 794 -15.29 12.83 -16.11
C GLY A 794 -14.15 13.81 -16.26
N VAL A 795 -13.94 14.29 -17.46
CA VAL A 795 -12.89 15.24 -17.81
C VAL A 795 -13.53 16.58 -18.17
N VAL A 796 -12.98 17.66 -17.65
CA VAL A 796 -13.44 19.02 -17.98
C VAL A 796 -13.21 19.30 -19.46
N SER A 797 -14.31 19.47 -20.21
CA SER A 797 -14.26 19.78 -21.65
C SER A 797 -14.30 21.27 -21.92
N LYS A 798 -15.04 22.00 -21.13
CA LYS A 798 -15.25 23.44 -21.33
C LYS A 798 -15.49 24.17 -20.02
N ILE A 799 -14.96 25.36 -19.94
CA ILE A 799 -15.24 26.34 -18.86
C ILE A 799 -16.10 27.41 -19.49
N LEU A 800 -17.33 27.61 -19.00
CA LEU A 800 -18.26 28.61 -19.50
C LEU A 800 -18.26 29.85 -18.62
N PRO A 801 -18.41 31.03 -19.21
CA PRO A 801 -18.73 32.25 -18.46
C PRO A 801 -20.00 32.03 -17.63
N VAL A 802 -20.11 32.73 -16.52
CA VAL A 802 -21.24 32.55 -15.58
C VAL A 802 -22.59 32.87 -16.27
N GLU A 803 -22.55 33.87 -17.17
CA GLU A 803 -23.68 34.36 -17.92
C GLU A 803 -24.27 33.31 -18.88
N ASP A 804 -23.40 32.42 -19.42
CA ASP A 804 -23.79 31.39 -20.39
C ASP A 804 -24.29 30.11 -19.73
N MET A 805 -24.10 29.98 -18.41
CA MET A 805 -24.53 28.79 -17.68
C MET A 805 -26.04 28.73 -17.51
N PRO A 806 -26.64 27.56 -17.54
CA PRO A 806 -28.04 27.35 -17.16
C PRO A 806 -28.26 27.89 -15.73
N TYR A 807 -29.41 28.53 -15.49
CA TYR A 807 -29.73 29.09 -14.19
C TYR A 807 -31.14 28.73 -13.69
N LEU A 808 -31.30 28.70 -12.39
CA LEU A 808 -32.60 28.44 -11.74
C LEU A 808 -33.51 29.66 -11.82
N ALA A 809 -34.79 29.46 -11.48
CA ALA A 809 -35.80 30.53 -11.47
C ALA A 809 -35.47 31.69 -10.52
N ASP A 810 -34.63 31.46 -9.52
CA ASP A 810 -34.12 32.47 -8.58
C ASP A 810 -32.89 33.23 -9.10
N GLY A 811 -32.43 32.92 -10.32
CA GLY A 811 -31.25 33.52 -10.93
C GLY A 811 -29.92 32.85 -10.54
N THR A 812 -29.93 31.81 -9.72
CA THR A 812 -28.69 31.10 -9.33
C THR A 812 -28.15 30.26 -10.49
N PRO A 813 -26.93 30.54 -10.99
CA PRO A 813 -26.33 29.73 -12.06
C PRO A 813 -25.90 28.34 -11.53
N VAL A 814 -25.94 27.35 -12.40
CA VAL A 814 -25.45 26.01 -12.12
C VAL A 814 -23.92 26.01 -12.19
N ASP A 815 -23.27 25.29 -11.28
CA ASP A 815 -21.80 25.20 -11.23
C ASP A 815 -21.23 24.19 -12.23
N VAL A 816 -21.94 23.07 -12.41
CA VAL A 816 -21.50 21.91 -13.21
C VAL A 816 -22.66 21.34 -14.00
N VAL A 817 -22.43 20.96 -15.26
CA VAL A 817 -23.41 20.27 -16.10
C VAL A 817 -22.88 18.88 -16.46
N LEU A 818 -23.62 17.87 -16.07
CA LEU A 818 -23.31 16.44 -16.32
C LEU A 818 -24.27 15.84 -17.32
N ASN A 819 -23.75 14.87 -18.11
CA ASN A 819 -24.58 14.13 -19.05
C ASN A 819 -25.45 13.09 -18.31
N PRO A 820 -26.79 13.14 -18.46
CA PRO A 820 -27.68 12.18 -17.82
C PRO A 820 -27.49 10.75 -18.31
N LEU A 821 -26.99 10.53 -19.52
CA LEU A 821 -26.71 9.19 -20.07
C LEU A 821 -25.61 8.43 -19.29
N GLY A 822 -24.82 9.14 -18.50
CA GLY A 822 -23.80 8.53 -17.64
C GLY A 822 -24.36 7.78 -16.43
N VAL A 823 -25.67 7.84 -16.15
CA VAL A 823 -26.28 7.20 -14.97
C VAL A 823 -26.92 5.84 -15.28
N PRO A 824 -27.84 5.68 -16.28
CA PRO A 824 -28.61 4.46 -16.42
C PRO A 824 -27.77 3.21 -16.69
N SER A 825 -26.82 3.30 -17.60
CA SER A 825 -25.97 2.17 -17.99
C SER A 825 -24.98 1.74 -16.88
N ARG A 826 -24.70 2.62 -15.95
CA ARG A 826 -23.72 2.39 -14.87
C ARG A 826 -24.37 2.04 -13.55
N MET A 827 -25.68 2.18 -13.45
CA MET A 827 -26.49 1.77 -12.29
C MET A 827 -25.97 2.36 -10.95
N ASN A 828 -25.44 3.57 -10.96
CA ASN A 828 -24.98 4.30 -9.78
C ASN A 828 -26.00 5.37 -9.36
N VAL A 829 -27.21 4.91 -9.00
CA VAL A 829 -28.35 5.77 -8.64
C VAL A 829 -28.10 6.57 -7.35
N GLY A 830 -27.20 6.12 -6.49
CA GLY A 830 -26.82 6.83 -5.27
C GLY A 830 -26.42 8.28 -5.50
N GLN A 831 -25.81 8.62 -6.66
CA GLN A 831 -25.49 10.00 -7.00
C GLN A 831 -26.73 10.90 -7.16
N LEU A 832 -27.84 10.37 -7.65
CA LEU A 832 -29.08 11.14 -7.79
C LEU A 832 -29.73 11.37 -6.44
N LEU A 833 -29.70 10.37 -5.56
CA LEU A 833 -30.19 10.49 -4.18
C LEU A 833 -29.35 11.49 -3.39
N GLU A 834 -28.02 11.44 -3.54
CA GLU A 834 -27.13 12.43 -2.95
C GLU A 834 -27.42 13.84 -3.45
N ALA A 835 -27.59 14.02 -4.76
CA ALA A 835 -27.88 15.31 -5.37
C ALA A 835 -29.20 15.89 -4.86
N ALA A 836 -30.26 15.08 -4.79
CA ALA A 836 -31.59 15.49 -4.30
C ALA A 836 -31.57 15.88 -2.82
N LEU A 837 -30.95 15.07 -1.98
CA LEU A 837 -30.83 15.38 -0.55
C LEU A 837 -29.88 16.58 -0.33
N GLY A 838 -28.84 16.70 -1.15
CA GLY A 838 -27.83 17.76 -1.07
C GLY A 838 -28.41 19.17 -1.33
N ILE A 839 -29.36 19.31 -2.26
CA ILE A 839 -29.99 20.61 -2.50
C ILE A 839 -30.93 20.99 -1.33
N ALA A 840 -31.62 20.02 -0.74
CA ALA A 840 -32.40 20.24 0.48
C ALA A 840 -31.51 20.65 1.66
N ALA A 841 -30.36 19.97 1.82
CA ALA A 841 -29.37 20.30 2.83
C ALA A 841 -28.83 21.72 2.70
N LYS A 842 -28.49 22.15 1.48
CA LYS A 842 -28.01 23.51 1.18
C LYS A 842 -29.04 24.56 1.51
N LYS A 843 -30.31 24.37 1.11
CA LYS A 843 -31.40 25.33 1.38
C LYS A 843 -31.75 25.46 2.87
N LEU A 844 -31.72 24.33 3.58
CA LEU A 844 -32.02 24.30 5.02
C LEU A 844 -30.80 24.59 5.90
N ASN A 845 -29.61 24.73 5.31
CA ASN A 845 -28.32 24.87 6.00
C ASN A 845 -28.10 23.74 7.04
N LEU A 846 -28.36 22.49 6.63
CA LEU A 846 -28.20 21.28 7.44
C LEU A 846 -27.12 20.38 6.82
N LYS A 847 -26.55 19.53 7.67
CA LYS A 847 -25.75 18.38 7.23
C LYS A 847 -26.47 17.10 7.57
N PHE A 848 -26.52 16.14 6.66
CA PHE A 848 -27.13 14.84 6.85
C PHE A 848 -26.06 13.76 6.99
N MET A 849 -26.29 12.85 7.90
CA MET A 849 -25.47 11.67 8.08
C MET A 849 -26.29 10.44 7.67
N THR A 850 -25.88 9.79 6.59
CA THR A 850 -26.51 8.59 6.04
C THR A 850 -25.52 7.42 6.10
N PRO A 851 -25.50 6.63 7.19
CA PRO A 851 -24.61 5.49 7.32
C PRO A 851 -24.83 4.47 6.21
N VAL A 852 -23.77 3.81 5.79
CA VAL A 852 -23.81 2.77 4.74
C VAL A 852 -24.69 1.61 5.22
N PHE A 853 -25.60 1.13 4.36
CA PHE A 853 -26.59 0.07 4.61
C PHE A 853 -27.65 0.38 5.70
N ASP A 854 -27.63 1.56 6.27
CA ASP A 854 -28.59 2.05 7.26
C ASP A 854 -28.87 3.54 6.98
N GLY A 855 -29.09 3.86 5.71
CA GLY A 855 -29.29 5.21 5.21
C GLY A 855 -30.75 5.67 5.23
N ILE A 856 -30.93 6.95 4.91
CA ILE A 856 -32.25 7.58 4.77
C ILE A 856 -33.03 6.94 3.59
N LYS A 857 -34.32 6.73 3.78
CA LYS A 857 -35.20 6.15 2.75
C LYS A 857 -35.65 7.19 1.75
N GLU A 858 -36.02 6.75 0.54
CA GLU A 858 -36.51 7.62 -0.52
C GLU A 858 -37.72 8.47 -0.10
N THR A 859 -38.64 7.88 0.68
CA THR A 859 -39.82 8.59 1.21
C THR A 859 -39.45 9.76 2.10
N GLU A 860 -38.44 9.60 2.93
CA GLU A 860 -37.93 10.65 3.82
C GLU A 860 -37.19 11.75 3.02
N ILE A 861 -36.50 11.39 1.94
CA ILE A 861 -35.86 12.37 1.04
C ILE A 861 -36.92 13.28 0.41
N LYS A 862 -38.04 12.71 -0.05
CA LYS A 862 -39.18 13.48 -0.57
C LYS A 862 -39.75 14.44 0.48
N GLU A 863 -39.88 14.00 1.74
CA GLU A 863 -40.33 14.88 2.83
C GLU A 863 -39.34 16.05 3.08
N TRP A 864 -38.02 15.78 3.02
CA TRP A 864 -37.05 16.85 3.19
C TRP A 864 -37.03 17.82 2.00
N LEU A 865 -37.28 17.35 0.77
CA LEU A 865 -37.45 18.22 -0.39
C LEU A 865 -38.68 19.14 -0.20
N LYS A 866 -39.82 18.62 0.28
CA LYS A 866 -41.00 19.42 0.60
C LYS A 866 -40.71 20.48 1.69
N LYS A 867 -40.00 20.08 2.76
CA LYS A 867 -39.61 21.02 3.82
C LYS A 867 -38.71 22.14 3.33
N ALA A 868 -37.87 21.85 2.31
CA ALA A 868 -37.03 22.84 1.66
C ALA A 868 -37.78 23.72 0.62
N GLY A 869 -39.08 23.48 0.39
CA GLY A 869 -39.85 24.17 -0.62
C GLY A 869 -39.45 23.83 -2.05
N LEU A 870 -39.09 22.56 -2.28
CA LEU A 870 -38.74 22.00 -3.58
C LEU A 870 -39.78 20.93 -3.98
N ASP A 871 -39.84 20.65 -5.28
CA ASP A 871 -40.65 19.57 -5.81
C ASP A 871 -40.12 18.21 -5.34
N GLU A 872 -41.03 17.27 -5.06
CA GLU A 872 -40.72 15.93 -4.55
C GLU A 872 -39.84 15.09 -5.50
N ASP A 873 -39.89 15.38 -6.79
CA ASP A 873 -39.15 14.66 -7.84
C ASP A 873 -37.71 15.19 -8.03
N GLY A 874 -37.28 16.21 -7.26
CA GLY A 874 -35.95 16.79 -7.34
C GLY A 874 -35.63 17.49 -8.66
N LYS A 875 -36.65 17.76 -9.48
CA LYS A 875 -36.51 18.47 -10.76
C LYS A 875 -36.84 19.94 -10.59
N SER A 876 -36.06 20.76 -11.29
CA SER A 876 -36.21 22.23 -11.29
C SER A 876 -36.39 22.76 -12.70
N ILE A 877 -36.99 23.93 -12.79
CA ILE A 877 -37.07 24.66 -14.03
C ILE A 877 -35.77 25.41 -14.23
N LEU A 878 -35.12 25.19 -15.37
CA LEU A 878 -33.90 25.88 -15.76
C LEU A 878 -34.15 26.79 -16.97
N TYR A 879 -33.39 27.87 -17.05
CA TYR A 879 -33.34 28.82 -18.15
C TYR A 879 -31.96 28.76 -18.81
N ASP A 880 -31.92 28.91 -20.12
CA ASP A 880 -30.66 28.98 -20.87
C ASP A 880 -30.00 30.33 -20.65
N GLY A 881 -28.75 30.35 -20.18
CA GLY A 881 -27.99 31.58 -19.96
C GLY A 881 -27.77 32.42 -21.21
N ARG A 882 -27.75 31.80 -22.39
CA ARG A 882 -27.51 32.47 -23.67
C ARG A 882 -28.75 33.15 -24.26
N THR A 883 -29.90 32.45 -24.20
CA THR A 883 -31.14 32.92 -24.81
C THR A 883 -32.11 33.53 -23.82
N GLY A 884 -31.96 33.21 -22.52
CA GLY A 884 -32.90 33.55 -21.47
C GLY A 884 -34.21 32.75 -21.51
N GLU A 885 -34.35 31.81 -22.44
CA GLU A 885 -35.53 30.99 -22.63
C GLU A 885 -35.56 29.83 -21.63
N ARG A 886 -36.76 29.42 -21.26
CA ARG A 886 -36.96 28.27 -20.41
C ARG A 886 -36.74 26.97 -21.21
N PHE A 887 -36.02 25.99 -20.63
CA PHE A 887 -35.96 24.67 -21.21
C PHE A 887 -37.33 23.96 -21.18
N GLU A 888 -37.63 23.19 -22.22
CA GLU A 888 -38.92 22.50 -22.38
C GLU A 888 -39.25 21.58 -21.22
N ASN A 889 -38.24 20.79 -20.79
CA ASN A 889 -38.39 19.83 -19.70
C ASN A 889 -37.79 20.35 -18.41
N ARG A 890 -38.36 19.94 -17.26
CA ARG A 890 -37.72 20.13 -15.97
C ARG A 890 -36.49 19.26 -15.87
N VAL A 891 -35.43 19.80 -15.33
CA VAL A 891 -34.10 19.17 -15.20
C VAL A 891 -33.83 18.76 -13.76
N THR A 892 -33.21 17.59 -13.56
CA THR A 892 -32.73 17.19 -12.24
C THR A 892 -31.57 18.07 -11.85
N VAL A 893 -31.75 18.86 -10.80
CA VAL A 893 -30.75 19.76 -10.23
C VAL A 893 -30.54 19.41 -8.78
N GLY A 894 -29.29 19.32 -8.36
CA GLY A 894 -28.96 18.98 -6.98
C GLY A 894 -27.57 19.39 -6.59
N VAL A 895 -27.19 19.17 -5.35
CA VAL A 895 -25.82 19.41 -4.87
C VAL A 895 -25.11 18.08 -4.76
N LEU A 896 -24.00 17.95 -5.50
CA LEU A 896 -23.18 16.76 -5.51
C LEU A 896 -21.78 17.08 -4.95
N TYR A 897 -21.19 16.17 -4.21
CA TYR A 897 -19.83 16.31 -3.71
C TYR A 897 -18.83 15.83 -4.77
N MET A 898 -18.06 16.77 -5.34
CA MET A 898 -17.12 16.51 -6.43
C MET A 898 -15.67 16.68 -5.95
N MET A 899 -14.80 15.81 -6.42
CA MET A 899 -13.37 15.75 -6.08
C MET A 899 -12.52 16.00 -7.31
N LYS A 900 -11.45 16.79 -7.16
CA LYS A 900 -10.38 16.93 -8.17
C LYS A 900 -9.40 15.76 -8.00
N LEU A 901 -9.14 15.03 -9.06
CA LEU A 901 -8.22 13.90 -9.04
C LEU A 901 -6.79 14.32 -9.42
N ILE A 902 -5.82 13.49 -9.05
CA ILE A 902 -4.39 13.72 -9.32
C ILE A 902 -4.06 13.74 -10.82
N HIS A 903 -4.96 13.26 -11.67
CA HIS A 903 -4.80 13.25 -13.13
C HIS A 903 -5.08 14.61 -13.74
N MET A 904 -4.13 15.53 -13.63
CA MET A 904 -4.22 16.88 -14.19
C MET A 904 -3.56 16.95 -15.56
N VAL A 905 -4.12 17.79 -16.44
CA VAL A 905 -3.64 17.93 -17.83
C VAL A 905 -2.19 18.44 -17.91
N ASP A 906 -1.78 19.33 -17.00
CA ASP A 906 -0.42 19.89 -17.00
C ASP A 906 0.66 18.81 -16.85
N ASP A 907 0.36 17.74 -16.13
CA ASP A 907 1.30 16.62 -15.95
C ASP A 907 1.36 15.68 -17.16
N LYS A 908 0.38 15.75 -18.05
CA LYS A 908 0.21 14.84 -19.20
C LYS A 908 0.47 15.51 -20.54
N ILE A 909 0.22 16.81 -20.67
CA ILE A 909 0.49 17.57 -21.90
C ILE A 909 1.98 17.54 -22.22
N HIS A 910 2.31 17.17 -23.44
CA HIS A 910 3.69 17.05 -23.88
C HIS A 910 3.79 17.27 -25.37
N ALA A 911 4.84 17.97 -25.79
CA ALA A 911 5.19 18.19 -27.18
C ALA A 911 6.72 18.06 -27.35
N ARG A 912 7.11 17.64 -28.53
CA ARG A 912 8.53 17.48 -28.89
C ARG A 912 8.72 17.92 -30.33
N SER A 913 9.80 18.64 -30.58
CA SER A 913 10.34 18.88 -31.92
C SER A 913 11.60 18.04 -32.13
N ILE A 914 12.66 18.37 -31.42
CA ILE A 914 13.95 17.65 -31.37
C ILE A 914 14.22 17.31 -29.92
N GLY A 915 14.82 16.14 -29.69
CA GLY A 915 15.13 15.70 -28.33
C GLY A 915 16.14 14.56 -28.31
N PRO A 916 16.33 13.86 -27.17
CA PRO A 916 17.28 12.79 -27.05
C PRO A 916 16.84 11.52 -27.79
N TYR A 917 17.83 10.76 -28.26
CA TYR A 917 17.66 9.52 -29.01
C TYR A 917 18.36 8.36 -28.32
N SER A 918 17.87 7.12 -28.55
CA SER A 918 18.54 5.91 -28.08
C SER A 918 19.93 5.78 -28.74
N LEU A 919 20.91 5.31 -27.98
CA LEU A 919 22.30 5.15 -28.48
C LEU A 919 22.43 4.09 -29.57
N ILE A 920 21.67 2.98 -29.47
CA ILE A 920 21.81 1.83 -30.39
C ILE A 920 20.88 2.02 -31.59
N THR A 921 19.59 2.16 -31.37
CA THR A 921 18.57 2.22 -32.42
C THR A 921 18.41 3.61 -33.05
N GLN A 922 18.95 4.65 -32.44
CA GLN A 922 18.80 6.05 -32.85
C GLN A 922 17.33 6.52 -32.94
N GLN A 923 16.43 5.82 -32.30
CA GLN A 923 15.03 6.20 -32.20
C GLN A 923 14.81 7.21 -31.08
N PRO A 924 13.81 8.10 -31.18
CA PRO A 924 13.44 8.99 -30.08
C PRO A 924 13.14 8.22 -28.82
N LEU A 925 13.61 8.70 -27.67
CA LEU A 925 13.23 8.16 -26.37
C LEU A 925 11.72 8.34 -26.15
N GLY A 926 11.11 7.53 -25.30
CA GLY A 926 9.72 7.64 -24.90
C GLY A 926 9.53 8.36 -23.57
N GLY A 927 8.35 8.94 -23.35
CA GLY A 927 7.93 9.54 -22.07
C GLY A 927 8.24 11.03 -21.94
N LYS A 928 7.37 11.76 -21.24
CA LYS A 928 7.47 13.21 -21.01
C LYS A 928 8.72 13.59 -20.23
N ALA A 929 9.07 12.81 -19.21
CA ALA A 929 10.22 13.07 -18.33
C ALA A 929 11.57 13.07 -19.09
N GLN A 930 11.66 12.34 -20.20
CA GLN A 930 12.85 12.23 -21.05
C GLN A 930 12.76 13.13 -22.28
N PHE A 931 11.80 14.03 -22.34
CA PHE A 931 11.51 14.82 -23.55
C PHE A 931 11.38 13.94 -24.79
N GLY A 932 10.65 12.83 -24.63
CA GLY A 932 10.50 11.76 -25.63
C GLY A 932 9.44 12.07 -26.67
N GLY A 933 9.42 11.28 -27.76
CA GLY A 933 8.40 11.31 -28.79
C GLY A 933 7.24 10.36 -28.53
N GLN A 934 6.15 10.54 -29.27
CA GLN A 934 5.03 9.60 -29.27
C GLN A 934 5.42 8.32 -30.04
N ARG A 935 4.90 7.19 -29.58
CA ARG A 935 5.07 5.92 -30.27
C ARG A 935 4.05 5.80 -31.40
N PHE A 936 4.55 5.70 -32.62
CA PHE A 936 3.76 5.32 -33.78
C PHE A 936 3.84 3.78 -33.95
N GLY A 937 2.87 3.08 -33.36
CA GLY A 937 2.88 1.63 -33.27
C GLY A 937 2.50 0.93 -34.58
N GLU A 938 2.47 -0.40 -34.57
CA GLU A 938 2.12 -1.23 -35.74
C GLU A 938 0.70 -0.96 -36.23
N MET A 939 -0.27 -0.77 -35.33
CA MET A 939 -1.67 -0.50 -35.67
C MET A 939 -1.84 0.87 -36.35
N GLU A 940 -1.09 1.90 -35.92
CA GLU A 940 -1.09 3.23 -36.50
C GLU A 940 -0.47 3.20 -37.93
N VAL A 941 0.52 2.33 -38.15
CA VAL A 941 1.07 2.07 -39.49
C VAL A 941 -0.01 1.51 -40.41
N TRP A 942 -0.81 0.52 -39.95
CA TRP A 942 -1.91 -0.03 -40.70
C TRP A 942 -2.97 1.03 -41.06
N ALA A 943 -3.22 1.97 -40.16
CA ALA A 943 -4.15 3.08 -40.42
C ALA A 943 -3.67 3.96 -41.60
N LEU A 944 -2.38 4.32 -41.64
CA LEU A 944 -1.82 5.08 -42.76
C LEU A 944 -1.78 4.26 -44.06
N GLU A 945 -1.53 2.98 -43.98
CA GLU A 945 -1.63 2.09 -45.16
C GLU A 945 -3.07 2.06 -45.72
N ALA A 946 -4.07 1.98 -44.82
CA ALA A 946 -5.48 2.02 -45.23
C ALA A 946 -5.88 3.35 -45.90
N TYR A 947 -5.32 4.47 -45.47
CA TYR A 947 -5.51 5.77 -46.13
C TYR A 947 -4.72 5.93 -47.44
N GLY A 948 -3.79 5.03 -47.76
CA GLY A 948 -2.90 5.15 -48.90
C GLY A 948 -1.88 6.28 -48.79
N ALA A 949 -1.59 6.76 -47.58
CA ALA A 949 -0.68 7.87 -47.30
C ALA A 949 0.77 7.42 -47.28
N ALA A 950 1.31 6.98 -48.42
CA ALA A 950 2.65 6.38 -48.49
C ALA A 950 3.78 7.33 -48.12
N TYR A 951 3.73 8.60 -48.55
CA TYR A 951 4.76 9.58 -48.20
C TYR A 951 4.77 9.93 -46.73
N THR A 952 3.58 10.09 -46.12
CA THR A 952 3.45 10.32 -44.68
C THR A 952 4.01 9.15 -43.88
N LEU A 953 3.70 7.92 -44.28
CA LEU A 953 4.26 6.73 -43.62
C LEU A 953 5.78 6.65 -43.73
N GLN A 954 6.33 6.93 -44.91
CA GLN A 954 7.78 6.96 -45.13
C GLN A 954 8.46 8.02 -44.25
N GLU A 955 7.91 9.20 -44.14
CA GLU A 955 8.40 10.26 -43.28
C GLU A 955 8.37 9.86 -41.80
N MET A 956 7.27 9.24 -41.33
CA MET A 956 7.16 8.75 -39.95
C MET A 956 8.20 7.68 -39.60
N LEU A 957 8.51 6.78 -40.54
CA LEU A 957 9.42 5.67 -40.33
C LEU A 957 10.90 6.05 -40.49
N THR A 958 11.21 7.16 -41.14
CA THR A 958 12.61 7.54 -41.49
C THR A 958 13.05 8.86 -40.87
N VAL A 959 12.73 9.97 -41.49
CA VAL A 959 13.25 11.30 -41.09
C VAL A 959 12.72 11.82 -39.76
N LYS A 960 11.56 11.35 -39.32
CA LYS A 960 11.01 11.66 -38.00
C LYS A 960 11.42 10.67 -36.90
N SER A 961 12.09 9.59 -37.25
CA SER A 961 12.46 8.52 -36.31
C SER A 961 13.99 8.31 -36.27
N ASP A 962 14.50 7.34 -37.02
CA ASP A 962 15.85 6.80 -36.85
C ASP A 962 16.84 7.05 -38.00
N ASP A 963 16.43 7.77 -39.06
CA ASP A 963 17.34 8.22 -40.09
C ASP A 963 18.16 9.42 -39.62
N VAL A 964 19.43 9.17 -39.18
CA VAL A 964 20.28 10.17 -38.55
C VAL A 964 20.66 11.31 -39.52
N GLU A 965 21.00 10.99 -40.77
CA GLU A 965 21.33 12.00 -41.79
C GLU A 965 20.09 12.72 -42.30
N GLY A 966 18.99 11.99 -42.51
CA GLY A 966 17.72 12.54 -42.94
C GLY A 966 17.17 13.57 -41.97
N ARG A 967 17.27 13.32 -40.65
CA ARG A 967 16.86 14.28 -39.61
C ARG A 967 17.58 15.63 -39.73
N LYS A 968 18.90 15.60 -39.92
CA LYS A 968 19.71 16.84 -40.07
C LYS A 968 19.28 17.62 -41.29
N LYS A 969 19.20 16.92 -42.46
CA LYS A 969 18.78 17.51 -43.72
C LYS A 969 17.36 18.06 -43.69
N LEU A 970 16.43 17.34 -43.01
CA LEU A 970 15.05 17.81 -42.81
C LEU A 970 15.01 19.12 -42.00
N TYR A 971 15.72 19.16 -40.87
CA TYR A 971 15.80 20.36 -40.05
C TYR A 971 16.36 21.56 -40.81
N GLU A 972 17.45 21.38 -41.55
CA GLU A 972 18.03 22.43 -42.45
C GLU A 972 17.03 22.86 -43.51
N ALA A 973 16.31 21.93 -44.14
CA ALA A 973 15.33 22.23 -45.17
C ALA A 973 14.17 23.06 -44.62
N ILE A 974 13.66 22.72 -43.44
CA ILE A 974 12.60 23.48 -42.75
C ILE A 974 13.06 24.93 -42.45
N VAL A 975 14.24 25.07 -41.83
CA VAL A 975 14.81 26.39 -41.50
C VAL A 975 15.02 27.24 -42.74
N ARG A 976 15.46 26.65 -43.87
CA ARG A 976 15.71 27.34 -45.16
C ARG A 976 14.48 27.46 -46.05
N GLY A 977 13.32 26.91 -45.63
CA GLY A 977 12.08 26.92 -46.47
C GLY A 977 12.21 26.08 -47.76
N LYS A 978 13.04 25.04 -47.74
CA LYS A 978 13.25 24.10 -48.89
C LYS A 978 12.32 22.91 -48.75
N ASN A 979 12.14 22.16 -49.84
CA ASN A 979 11.42 20.90 -49.86
C ASN A 979 12.10 19.83 -48.99
N ILE A 980 11.32 18.90 -48.49
CA ILE A 980 11.77 17.77 -47.71
C ILE A 980 12.73 16.93 -48.53
N PRO A 981 13.91 16.59 -48.01
CA PRO A 981 14.89 15.77 -48.67
C PRO A 981 14.43 14.31 -48.79
N GLU A 982 14.99 13.58 -49.76
CA GLU A 982 14.75 12.15 -49.84
C GLU A 982 15.27 11.44 -48.58
N PRO A 983 14.49 10.50 -48.01
CA PRO A 983 14.86 9.78 -46.80
C PRO A 983 16.02 8.80 -47.06
N GLY A 984 16.82 8.59 -46.02
CA GLY A 984 17.88 7.60 -46.02
C GLY A 984 17.45 6.22 -45.50
N ILE A 985 18.41 5.41 -45.13
CA ILE A 985 18.16 4.10 -44.53
C ILE A 985 17.99 4.27 -43.02
N PRO A 986 16.95 3.71 -42.41
CA PRO A 986 16.76 3.70 -40.97
C PRO A 986 17.91 2.98 -40.25
N GLU A 987 18.41 3.56 -39.16
CA GLU A 987 19.50 2.96 -38.36
C GLU A 987 19.10 1.63 -37.72
N SER A 988 17.80 1.46 -37.34
CA SER A 988 17.28 0.19 -36.87
C SER A 988 17.40 -0.93 -37.89
N PHE A 989 17.34 -0.64 -39.20
CA PHE A 989 17.63 -1.59 -40.26
C PHE A 989 19.12 -1.99 -40.31
N ASN A 990 20.05 -1.05 -40.09
CA ASN A 990 21.47 -1.34 -40.01
C ASN A 990 21.74 -2.25 -38.79
N VAL A 991 21.09 -2.02 -37.65
CA VAL A 991 21.17 -2.89 -36.46
C VAL A 991 20.69 -4.30 -36.81
N LEU A 992 19.53 -4.44 -37.49
CA LEU A 992 19.01 -5.75 -37.93
C LEU A 992 20.00 -6.47 -38.83
N VAL A 993 20.59 -5.78 -39.81
CA VAL A 993 21.61 -6.36 -40.71
C VAL A 993 22.82 -6.88 -39.91
N LYS A 994 23.27 -6.12 -38.90
CA LYS A 994 24.36 -6.54 -38.05
C LYS A 994 24.02 -7.74 -37.17
N GLU A 995 22.80 -7.79 -36.66
CA GLU A 995 22.29 -8.95 -35.89
C GLU A 995 22.20 -10.20 -36.77
N LEU A 996 21.68 -10.08 -37.99
CA LEU A 996 21.69 -11.19 -38.97
C LEU A 996 23.09 -11.66 -39.32
N GLN A 997 24.03 -10.74 -39.55
CA GLN A 997 25.43 -11.07 -39.75
C GLN A 997 26.04 -11.76 -38.52
N GLY A 998 25.65 -11.36 -37.30
CA GLY A 998 26.01 -12.04 -36.05
C GLY A 998 25.50 -13.48 -35.94
N LEU A 999 24.39 -13.78 -36.61
CA LEU A 999 23.85 -15.14 -36.79
C LEU A 999 24.52 -15.90 -37.96
N ALA A 1000 25.62 -15.41 -38.51
CA ALA A 1000 26.33 -15.97 -39.67
C ALA A 1000 25.54 -15.95 -40.99
N LEU A 1001 24.58 -15.05 -41.12
CA LEU A 1001 23.87 -14.81 -42.38
C LEU A 1001 24.54 -13.65 -43.12
N ASN A 1002 24.86 -13.86 -44.41
CA ASN A 1002 25.41 -12.78 -45.24
C ASN A 1002 24.28 -11.93 -45.81
N VAL A 1003 24.27 -10.65 -45.43
CA VAL A 1003 23.30 -9.67 -45.90
C VAL A 1003 24.06 -8.52 -46.53
N GLU A 1004 23.82 -8.30 -47.83
CA GLU A 1004 24.43 -7.24 -48.60
C GLU A 1004 23.35 -6.31 -49.15
N LEU A 1005 23.61 -5.00 -49.08
CA LEU A 1005 22.71 -3.98 -49.62
C LEU A 1005 23.24 -3.49 -50.95
N PHE A 1006 22.45 -3.63 -52.02
CA PHE A 1006 22.78 -3.15 -53.34
C PHE A 1006 22.02 -1.84 -53.62
N LYS A 1007 22.76 -0.79 -54.04
CA LYS A 1007 22.17 0.43 -54.61
C LYS A 1007 21.99 0.28 -56.12
N ASP A 1008 20.78 0.48 -56.61
CA ASP A 1008 20.57 0.54 -58.04
C ASP A 1008 21.33 1.74 -58.66
N LYS A 1009 22.20 1.47 -59.61
CA LYS A 1009 23.08 2.47 -60.27
C LYS A 1009 22.32 3.44 -61.20
N LYS A 1010 21.00 3.45 -61.22
CA LYS A 1010 20.22 4.23 -62.19
C LYS A 1010 20.07 5.74 -61.88
N ASP A 1011 20.51 6.22 -60.70
CA ASP A 1011 20.25 7.62 -60.33
C ASP A 1011 21.46 8.57 -60.44
N ASN A 1012 22.55 8.18 -61.12
CA ASN A 1012 23.66 9.08 -61.40
C ASN A 1012 23.58 9.75 -62.77
N LYS A 1013 22.40 10.08 -63.27
CA LYS A 1013 22.20 10.99 -64.42
C LYS A 1013 21.10 11.98 -64.14
N LYS A 1014 21.44 13.02 -63.36
CA LYS A 1014 20.93 14.38 -63.53
C LYS A 1014 21.77 15.35 -62.75
#